data_35cb8ccdb2ce739a7dd4d979b148a8c2
#
_entry.id   35cb8ccdb2ce739a7dd4d979b148a8c2
#
_cell.length_a   1.000
_cell.length_b   1.000
_cell.length_c   1.000
_cell.angle_alpha   90.00
_cell.angle_beta   90.00
_cell.angle_gamma   90.00
#
_symmetry.space_group_name_H-M   'P 1'
#
loop_
_entity.id
_entity.type
_entity.pdbx_description
1 polymer ?
#
loop_
_entity_poly.entity_id
_entity_poly.type
_entity_poly.pdbx_seq_one_letter_code
_entity_poly.pdbx_strand_id
1 'polypeptide(L)'
;MSANRNRNWVFFLAIAAAVLFNYFNGTFNRGIEQSPMDENQYRHVVLENGLNVMLVSNAQADRAAASLDVNVGSLQDPDSRPGLAHFLEHMLFLGTSTYPEAGEYQTFIGQHGGSHNAFTAQEHTNYFFEIDPAQLEPALDRFSRFFYEPLFTEDYVQREKEAVHSEFRSKYRDDFRRLQYAIKAVMNPEHPASHFATGNLDTLSDTDTSKVRDELIAFYNQYYSANIMTLAIYGPQSLDELESWATKLFGPIENRNTQLPQYDMPVFSEGSLPLDMKLNPVQDLLQLNLVFPMDSTLQHYQTKPAHFLGHLIGHEGEGSLLAYLKQQGWAESLSAGLSSDTRSDSVFQISIALTEAGLQNVDDITEQVFAYIKLIRVKGVDQWIFDELKQIDELHFQFQEGRAPVSLVQQLSMNMHVYTPEHYLKGDYLWENYDAELIKRFLNKLKPNNVLRIVSNQDFTTEKTDPWFAAPYATRLFDDAALTRFMAPDLADGIAIVQPNPFIPQNTDLLEDSADTIPQLIEHAPGLSLWHQQDMSYKGPQSSLYITLRTPLSQQGAKQQMLLDAWVKLLNDELNSFSYPAQLAGQGYSLYNHMRGLGVRLYGYRDKQDTLLEKVFDEIKHYQADEEKWQQTRQELQRAYQNSLLKKPYERAMAELSRYMLSPSYDESELLDALNQATLDDLVAFQADFWQTLDVVVLGHGNISANQLKQTGNRLQSLLLKDTKSVEVPRKQVTRLAKGLTRAKVNAQHKDAAMVLYIQGEGETLAERAKAGLLGQMLHAPYYTYMRTERQYGYVVFATPYPMLEQTGLAFIVQSDKTSSDHLLSETERFMQSFELQLLNMNDEAFTAHKQGLIQRLLEKPKNLREKTNDYWREIDRENSQFNTAQSIADEVEKLTKEELHAYYEKHVMAPDSHRLLLHYDGQ
;
A
#
# COMPACT_ATOMS: atom_id res chain seq x y z
N MET A 1 42.23 -15.87 -64.53
CA MET A 1 41.25 -16.36 -63.50
C MET A 1 41.65 -15.96 -62.05
N SER A 2 42.09 -14.74 -61.76
CA SER A 2 42.52 -14.31 -60.42
C SER A 2 41.79 -13.04 -59.86
N ALA A 3 40.90 -12.43 -60.62
CA ALA A 3 40.23 -11.19 -60.18
C ALA A 3 38.91 -11.40 -59.43
N ASN A 4 38.27 -12.57 -59.49
CA ASN A 4 36.98 -12.83 -58.86
C ASN A 4 37.09 -13.38 -57.40
N ARG A 5 38.26 -13.85 -56.96
CA ARG A 5 38.45 -14.45 -55.63
C ARG A 5 38.60 -13.38 -54.53
N ASN A 6 39.17 -12.21 -54.88
CA ASN A 6 39.33 -11.12 -53.90
C ASN A 6 38.03 -10.31 -53.67
N ARG A 7 37.10 -10.30 -54.62
CA ARG A 7 35.83 -9.57 -54.47
C ARG A 7 34.86 -10.24 -53.50
N ASN A 8 34.90 -11.56 -53.41
CA ASN A 8 34.08 -12.29 -52.42
C ASN A 8 34.62 -12.18 -51.00
N TRP A 9 35.94 -12.11 -50.80
CA TRP A 9 36.54 -11.88 -49.45
C TRP A 9 36.27 -10.50 -48.93
N VAL A 10 36.24 -9.45 -49.75
CA VAL A 10 35.87 -8.07 -49.34
C VAL A 10 34.40 -8.03 -48.97
N PHE A 11 33.54 -8.76 -49.67
CA PHE A 11 32.12 -8.84 -49.33
C PHE A 11 31.85 -9.61 -48.04
N PHE A 12 32.57 -10.69 -47.78
CA PHE A 12 32.47 -11.43 -46.51
C PHE A 12 33.06 -10.65 -45.35
N LEU A 13 34.13 -9.90 -45.56
CA LEU A 13 34.69 -8.99 -44.52
C LEU A 13 33.76 -7.80 -44.24
N ALA A 14 33.08 -7.25 -45.22
CA ALA A 14 32.10 -6.18 -45.03
C ALA A 14 30.83 -6.69 -44.31
N ILE A 15 30.37 -7.90 -44.63
CA ILE A 15 29.27 -8.54 -43.87
C ILE A 15 29.69 -8.89 -42.43
N ALA A 16 30.88 -9.44 -42.24
CA ALA A 16 31.40 -9.72 -40.91
C ALA A 16 31.65 -8.44 -40.10
N ALA A 17 32.13 -7.38 -40.73
CA ALA A 17 32.26 -6.04 -40.08
C ALA A 17 30.90 -5.41 -39.76
N ALA A 18 29.90 -5.58 -40.65
CA ALA A 18 28.53 -5.10 -40.38
C ALA A 18 27.84 -5.91 -39.25
N VAL A 19 28.05 -7.21 -39.20
CA VAL A 19 27.57 -8.08 -38.11
C VAL A 19 28.29 -7.78 -36.81
N LEU A 20 29.61 -7.57 -36.82
CA LEU A 20 30.39 -7.16 -35.66
C LEU A 20 30.02 -5.73 -35.23
N PHE A 21 29.82 -4.80 -36.15
CA PHE A 21 29.38 -3.43 -35.87
C PHE A 21 27.98 -3.42 -35.27
N ASN A 22 27.05 -4.23 -35.79
CA ASN A 22 25.74 -4.42 -35.21
C ASN A 22 25.78 -5.15 -33.83
N TYR A 23 26.71 -6.07 -33.64
CA TYR A 23 26.94 -6.78 -32.38
C TYR A 23 27.57 -5.85 -31.31
N PHE A 24 28.52 -4.99 -31.69
CA PHE A 24 29.14 -4.01 -30.78
C PHE A 24 28.34 -2.74 -30.58
N ASN A 25 27.44 -2.37 -31.49
CA ASN A 25 26.55 -1.21 -31.35
C ASN A 25 25.15 -1.54 -30.80
N GLY A 26 24.94 -2.73 -30.24
CA GLY A 26 23.72 -3.09 -29.51
C GLY A 26 22.45 -3.15 -30.37
N THR A 27 22.54 -3.34 -31.71
CA THR A 27 21.38 -3.43 -32.63
C THR A 27 20.75 -4.83 -32.71
N PHE A 28 20.93 -5.72 -31.73
CA PHE A 28 19.92 -6.69 -31.35
C PHE A 28 19.15 -6.08 -30.17
N ASN A 29 18.37 -5.05 -30.45
CA ASN A 29 17.27 -4.65 -29.57
C ASN A 29 16.24 -5.80 -29.67
N ARG A 30 16.32 -6.80 -28.80
CA ARG A 30 15.14 -7.54 -28.39
C ARG A 30 14.27 -6.47 -27.76
N GLY A 31 13.13 -6.16 -28.38
CA GLY A 31 12.24 -5.10 -27.88
C GLY A 31 11.85 -5.41 -26.43
N ILE A 32 11.62 -4.37 -25.63
CA ILE A 32 11.05 -4.53 -24.28
C ILE A 32 9.77 -5.36 -24.40
N GLU A 33 9.68 -6.48 -23.67
CA GLU A 33 8.48 -7.33 -23.67
C GLU A 33 7.35 -6.60 -22.96
N GLN A 34 6.31 -6.25 -23.70
CA GLN A 34 5.19 -5.42 -23.29
C GLN A 34 3.90 -6.24 -23.31
N SER A 35 2.99 -5.97 -22.35
CA SER A 35 1.64 -6.54 -22.35
C SER A 35 0.89 -6.11 -23.64
N PRO A 36 0.10 -7.00 -24.25
CA PRO A 36 -0.77 -6.64 -25.38
C PRO A 36 -1.81 -5.55 -25.03
N MET A 37 -2.11 -5.36 -23.73
CA MET A 37 -3.05 -4.33 -23.25
C MET A 37 -2.39 -2.98 -23.03
N ASP A 38 -1.09 -2.92 -22.98
CA ASP A 38 -0.32 -1.71 -22.69
C ASP A 38 -0.16 -0.86 -23.95
N GLU A 39 -0.75 0.33 -23.97
CA GLU A 39 -0.73 1.27 -25.11
C GLU A 39 0.44 2.28 -25.05
N ASN A 40 1.31 2.18 -24.00
CA ASN A 40 2.46 3.06 -23.89
C ASN A 40 3.52 2.72 -24.94
N GLN A 41 4.31 3.73 -25.31
CA GLN A 41 5.52 3.55 -26.10
C GLN A 41 6.74 3.65 -25.17
N TYR A 42 7.68 2.75 -25.32
CA TYR A 42 8.86 2.65 -24.46
C TYR A 42 10.16 2.84 -25.25
N ARG A 43 11.13 3.52 -24.64
CA ARG A 43 12.51 3.61 -25.12
C ARG A 43 13.48 3.54 -23.97
N HIS A 44 14.35 2.56 -23.99
CA HIS A 44 15.49 2.48 -23.07
C HIS A 44 16.70 3.16 -23.71
N VAL A 45 17.34 4.07 -22.99
CA VAL A 45 18.58 4.74 -23.38
C VAL A 45 19.58 4.76 -22.24
N VAL A 46 20.87 4.76 -22.59
CA VAL A 46 21.97 5.00 -21.62
C VAL A 46 22.62 6.32 -22.02
N LEU A 47 22.58 7.30 -21.10
CA LEU A 47 23.18 8.61 -21.35
C LEU A 47 24.71 8.53 -21.36
N GLU A 48 25.37 9.56 -21.91
CA GLU A 48 26.85 9.61 -21.98
C GLU A 48 27.51 9.51 -20.59
N ASN A 49 26.84 9.99 -19.53
CA ASN A 49 27.32 9.85 -18.17
C ASN A 49 27.07 8.46 -17.54
N GLY A 50 26.46 7.53 -18.27
CA GLY A 50 26.19 6.16 -17.83
C GLY A 50 24.85 5.98 -17.08
N LEU A 51 24.02 7.01 -16.97
CA LEU A 51 22.69 6.91 -16.38
C LEU A 51 21.78 6.06 -17.29
N ASN A 52 21.16 5.02 -16.72
CA ASN A 52 20.13 4.24 -17.41
C ASN A 52 18.79 4.96 -17.36
N VAL A 53 18.12 5.14 -18.50
CA VAL A 53 16.87 5.88 -18.60
C VAL A 53 15.81 5.07 -19.34
N MET A 54 14.62 4.96 -18.75
CA MET A 54 13.41 4.46 -19.39
C MET A 54 12.48 5.63 -19.70
N LEU A 55 12.16 5.82 -20.96
CA LEU A 55 11.22 6.82 -21.44
C LEU A 55 9.90 6.14 -21.80
N VAL A 56 8.80 6.69 -21.30
CA VAL A 56 7.44 6.18 -21.52
C VAL A 56 6.57 7.29 -22.05
N SER A 57 6.08 7.12 -23.29
CA SER A 57 5.22 8.09 -23.96
C SER A 57 3.81 7.54 -24.13
N ASN A 58 2.82 8.30 -23.66
CA ASN A 58 1.40 8.00 -23.90
C ASN A 58 0.65 9.29 -24.25
N ALA A 59 0.29 9.48 -25.50
CA ALA A 59 -0.38 10.68 -25.99
C ALA A 59 -1.74 10.99 -25.31
N GLN A 60 -2.31 10.01 -24.59
CA GLN A 60 -3.56 10.17 -23.83
C GLN A 60 -3.32 10.40 -22.33
N ALA A 61 -2.06 10.52 -21.91
CA ALA A 61 -1.72 10.72 -20.49
C ALA A 61 -2.30 12.04 -19.96
N ASP A 62 -3.06 11.94 -18.90
CA ASP A 62 -3.63 13.04 -18.13
C ASP A 62 -2.77 13.42 -16.91
N ARG A 63 -1.76 12.61 -16.62
CA ARG A 63 -0.73 12.82 -15.59
C ARG A 63 0.64 12.54 -16.18
N ALA A 64 1.66 13.21 -15.68
CA ALA A 64 3.06 12.91 -15.96
C ALA A 64 3.79 12.57 -14.67
N ALA A 65 4.83 11.75 -14.75
CA ALA A 65 5.58 11.30 -13.58
C ALA A 65 7.04 11.05 -13.91
N ALA A 66 7.91 11.14 -12.90
CA ALA A 66 9.28 10.65 -13.00
C ALA A 66 9.71 9.99 -11.67
N SER A 67 10.60 9.02 -11.80
CA SER A 67 11.26 8.36 -10.67
C SER A 67 12.73 8.15 -10.97
N LEU A 68 13.60 8.50 -10.01
CA LEU A 68 15.02 8.18 -10.04
C LEU A 68 15.36 7.32 -8.84
N ASP A 69 15.95 6.17 -9.12
CA ASP A 69 16.42 5.23 -8.10
C ASP A 69 17.94 5.22 -8.05
N VAL A 70 18.48 5.38 -6.84
CA VAL A 70 19.91 5.26 -6.55
C VAL A 70 20.13 3.91 -5.91
N ASN A 71 20.95 3.03 -6.49
CA ASN A 71 21.21 1.68 -6.02
C ASN A 71 22.08 1.63 -4.75
N VAL A 72 21.74 2.48 -3.77
CA VAL A 72 22.36 2.64 -2.46
C VAL A 72 21.30 2.94 -1.43
N GLY A 73 21.39 2.31 -0.27
CA GLY A 73 20.46 2.48 0.84
C GLY A 73 21.14 2.33 2.20
N SER A 74 20.40 1.88 3.20
CA SER A 74 20.88 1.82 4.57
C SER A 74 22.00 0.80 4.82
N LEU A 75 22.21 -0.19 3.94
CA LEU A 75 23.36 -1.11 4.05
C LEU A 75 24.71 -0.41 3.80
N GLN A 76 24.70 0.77 3.21
CA GLN A 76 25.90 1.55 2.94
C GLN A 76 26.16 2.63 4.00
N ASP A 77 25.29 2.74 5.02
CA ASP A 77 25.54 3.65 6.14
C ASP A 77 26.90 3.37 6.80
N PRO A 78 27.70 4.38 7.10
CA PRO A 78 28.91 4.18 7.91
C PRO A 78 28.52 3.69 9.31
N ASP A 79 29.31 2.78 9.90
CA ASP A 79 29.11 2.30 11.27
C ASP A 79 29.01 3.45 12.29
N SER A 80 29.71 4.56 12.02
CA SER A 80 29.71 5.77 12.84
C SER A 80 28.42 6.60 12.73
N ARG A 81 27.61 6.38 11.67
CA ARG A 81 26.43 7.21 11.31
C ARG A 81 25.26 6.39 10.81
N PRO A 82 24.70 5.48 11.59
CA PRO A 82 23.52 4.72 11.21
C PRO A 82 22.33 5.66 10.90
N GLY A 83 21.70 5.47 9.75
CA GLY A 83 20.59 6.30 9.25
C GLY A 83 21.04 7.47 8.37
N LEU A 84 22.29 7.52 7.92
CA LEU A 84 22.81 8.61 7.08
C LEU A 84 22.17 8.61 5.68
N ALA A 85 21.95 7.45 5.08
CA ALA A 85 21.27 7.33 3.78
C ALA A 85 19.85 7.91 3.83
N HIS A 86 19.09 7.57 4.87
CA HIS A 86 17.75 8.12 5.11
C HIS A 86 17.79 9.63 5.38
N PHE A 87 18.76 10.09 6.13
CA PHE A 87 18.95 11.52 6.35
C PHE A 87 19.30 12.26 5.06
N LEU A 88 20.10 11.66 4.17
CA LEU A 88 20.40 12.24 2.86
C LEU A 88 19.15 12.34 1.98
N GLU A 89 18.28 11.32 2.02
CA GLU A 89 16.98 11.38 1.34
C GLU A 89 16.22 12.65 1.69
N HIS A 90 16.06 12.95 2.99
CA HIS A 90 15.41 14.17 3.47
C HIS A 90 16.07 15.45 2.99
N MET A 91 17.40 15.49 3.05
CA MET A 91 18.17 16.70 2.75
C MET A 91 18.11 17.13 1.29
N LEU A 92 17.88 16.22 0.34
CA LEU A 92 17.83 16.55 -1.09
C LEU A 92 16.61 17.41 -1.46
N PHE A 93 15.54 17.37 -0.67
CA PHE A 93 14.37 18.22 -0.88
C PHE A 93 14.54 19.68 -0.40
N LEU A 94 15.65 20.01 0.29
CA LEU A 94 15.80 21.25 1.04
C LEU A 94 16.66 22.32 0.35
N GLY A 95 16.61 22.35 -0.97
CA GLY A 95 17.22 23.40 -1.78
C GLY A 95 18.43 22.95 -2.58
N THR A 96 18.52 23.53 -3.76
CA THR A 96 19.61 23.35 -4.74
C THR A 96 20.22 24.72 -5.08
N SER A 97 21.34 24.73 -5.76
CA SER A 97 21.99 26.02 -6.14
C SER A 97 21.08 26.90 -7.02
N THR A 98 20.24 26.25 -7.85
CA THR A 98 19.31 26.98 -8.73
C THR A 98 18.01 27.35 -8.00
N TYR A 99 17.54 26.49 -7.10
CA TYR A 99 16.31 26.67 -6.32
C TYR A 99 16.63 26.60 -4.82
N PRO A 100 17.16 27.69 -4.22
CA PRO A 100 17.76 27.63 -2.88
C PRO A 100 16.73 27.60 -1.72
N GLU A 101 15.50 28.00 -2.00
CA GLU A 101 14.46 28.11 -0.95
C GLU A 101 13.93 26.73 -0.55
N ALA A 102 13.99 26.42 0.74
CA ALA A 102 13.36 25.20 1.26
C ALA A 102 11.84 25.23 1.04
N GLY A 103 11.28 24.15 0.49
CA GLY A 103 9.85 24.07 0.19
C GLY A 103 9.45 24.61 -1.20
N GLU A 104 10.37 25.15 -1.99
CA GLU A 104 10.05 25.60 -3.35
C GLU A 104 9.60 24.45 -4.24
N TYR A 105 10.33 23.32 -4.21
CA TYR A 105 9.97 22.12 -4.96
C TYR A 105 8.57 21.60 -4.57
N GLN A 106 8.32 21.46 -3.28
CA GLN A 106 7.03 20.99 -2.75
C GLN A 106 5.88 21.91 -3.14
N THR A 107 6.13 23.21 -3.07
CA THR A 107 5.18 24.25 -3.47
C THR A 107 4.87 24.17 -4.96
N PHE A 108 5.91 24.06 -5.80
CA PHE A 108 5.75 23.95 -7.26
C PHE A 108 4.92 22.71 -7.64
N ILE A 109 5.28 21.52 -7.12
CA ILE A 109 4.55 20.28 -7.39
C ILE A 109 3.09 20.40 -6.92
N GLY A 110 2.87 20.89 -5.70
CA GLY A 110 1.52 21.02 -5.11
C GLY A 110 0.61 22.03 -5.84
N GLN A 111 1.15 23.16 -6.29
CA GLN A 111 0.41 24.17 -7.05
C GLN A 111 -0.12 23.63 -8.37
N HIS A 112 0.61 22.70 -8.99
CA HIS A 112 0.23 22.08 -10.26
C HIS A 112 -0.45 20.71 -10.07
N GLY A 113 -1.12 20.52 -8.93
CA GLY A 113 -1.93 19.33 -8.65
C GLY A 113 -1.12 18.03 -8.50
N GLY A 114 0.18 18.13 -8.35
CA GLY A 114 1.09 17.01 -8.22
C GLY A 114 1.29 16.50 -6.79
N SER A 115 2.00 15.40 -6.69
CA SER A 115 2.51 14.81 -5.45
C SER A 115 3.96 14.37 -5.62
N HIS A 116 4.69 14.26 -4.54
CA HIS A 116 6.07 13.77 -4.52
C HIS A 116 6.32 12.99 -3.23
N ASN A 117 7.28 12.09 -3.28
CA ASN A 117 7.80 11.41 -2.10
C ASN A 117 9.17 10.78 -2.41
N ALA A 118 9.78 10.16 -1.38
CA ALA A 118 10.94 9.31 -1.51
C ALA A 118 10.88 8.20 -0.46
N PHE A 119 11.75 7.21 -0.58
CA PHE A 119 11.98 6.21 0.47
C PHE A 119 13.40 5.64 0.36
N THR A 120 13.96 5.28 1.52
CA THR A 120 15.23 4.57 1.65
C THR A 120 15.01 3.14 2.10
N ALA A 121 15.41 2.18 1.27
CA ALA A 121 15.43 0.75 1.56
C ALA A 121 16.84 0.29 1.98
N GLN A 122 17.05 -1.03 2.03
CA GLN A 122 18.36 -1.59 2.38
C GLN A 122 19.44 -1.27 1.34
N GLU A 123 19.13 -1.40 0.05
CA GLU A 123 20.08 -1.27 -1.05
C GLU A 123 19.75 -0.19 -2.07
N HIS A 124 18.67 0.56 -1.90
CA HIS A 124 18.29 1.63 -2.81
C HIS A 124 17.53 2.76 -2.13
N THR A 125 17.63 3.95 -2.70
CA THR A 125 16.87 5.16 -2.33
C THR A 125 16.15 5.66 -3.57
N ASN A 126 14.83 5.74 -3.52
CA ASN A 126 13.98 6.10 -4.64
C ASN A 126 13.35 7.47 -4.40
N TYR A 127 13.39 8.34 -5.40
CA TYR A 127 12.77 9.67 -5.42
C TYR A 127 11.78 9.73 -6.57
N PHE A 128 10.59 10.28 -6.35
CA PHE A 128 9.57 10.32 -7.39
C PHE A 128 8.58 11.47 -7.21
N PHE A 129 7.96 11.83 -8.32
CA PHE A 129 6.84 12.77 -8.34
C PHE A 129 5.86 12.44 -9.46
N GLU A 130 4.64 12.96 -9.33
CA GLU A 130 3.67 13.09 -10.42
C GLU A 130 3.16 14.52 -10.49
N ILE A 131 2.75 14.96 -11.69
CA ILE A 131 2.36 16.36 -11.94
C ILE A 131 1.45 16.45 -13.18
N ASP A 132 0.88 17.65 -13.39
CA ASP A 132 0.29 18.05 -14.66
C ASP A 132 1.28 17.86 -15.81
N PRO A 133 0.89 17.17 -16.91
CA PRO A 133 1.74 16.97 -18.10
C PRO A 133 2.36 18.25 -18.68
N ALA A 134 1.65 19.37 -18.61
CA ALA A 134 2.16 20.66 -19.10
C ALA A 134 3.34 21.21 -18.25
N GLN A 135 3.52 20.69 -17.05
CA GLN A 135 4.56 21.12 -16.10
C GLN A 135 5.69 20.09 -15.96
N LEU A 136 5.73 19.06 -16.80
CA LEU A 136 6.72 17.98 -16.69
C LEU A 136 8.16 18.49 -16.84
N GLU A 137 8.50 19.30 -17.88
CA GLU A 137 9.85 19.80 -18.08
C GLU A 137 10.30 20.70 -16.91
N PRO A 138 9.52 21.70 -16.43
CA PRO A 138 9.89 22.48 -15.25
C PRO A 138 10.02 21.66 -13.95
N ALA A 139 9.25 20.59 -13.80
CA ALA A 139 9.37 19.66 -12.67
C ALA A 139 10.64 18.82 -12.76
N LEU A 140 10.97 18.29 -13.95
CA LEU A 140 12.21 17.55 -14.21
C LEU A 140 13.46 18.43 -13.99
N ASP A 141 13.41 19.71 -14.35
CA ASP A 141 14.54 20.63 -14.10
C ASP A 141 14.81 20.76 -12.60
N ARG A 142 13.78 20.97 -11.77
CA ARG A 142 13.91 21.00 -10.30
C ARG A 142 14.40 19.69 -9.72
N PHE A 143 13.77 18.59 -10.14
CA PHE A 143 14.05 17.24 -9.67
C PHE A 143 15.48 16.78 -9.98
N SER A 144 15.96 17.04 -11.21
CA SER A 144 17.31 16.64 -11.63
C SER A 144 18.41 17.28 -10.77
N ARG A 145 18.17 18.51 -10.27
CA ARG A 145 19.11 19.28 -9.46
C ARG A 145 19.47 18.65 -8.13
N PHE A 146 18.61 17.80 -7.58
CA PHE A 146 18.90 17.02 -6.37
C PHE A 146 20.17 16.17 -6.54
N PHE A 147 20.45 15.72 -7.75
CA PHE A 147 21.48 14.72 -8.04
C PHE A 147 22.81 15.30 -8.52
N TYR A 148 22.94 16.63 -8.64
CA TYR A 148 24.22 17.25 -9.01
C TYR A 148 24.50 18.61 -8.37
N GLU A 149 23.54 19.30 -7.77
CA GLU A 149 23.78 20.60 -7.13
C GLU A 149 23.04 20.85 -5.81
N PRO A 150 22.87 19.82 -4.91
CA PRO A 150 22.23 20.04 -3.62
C PRO A 150 23.10 20.98 -2.75
N LEU A 151 22.45 21.85 -1.94
CA LEU A 151 23.17 22.83 -1.13
C LEU A 151 23.65 22.32 0.22
N PHE A 152 22.90 21.41 0.86
CA PHE A 152 23.15 20.94 2.22
C PHE A 152 23.42 22.09 3.21
N THR A 153 22.51 23.08 3.20
CA THR A 153 22.63 24.29 4.03
C THR A 153 22.65 23.91 5.51
N GLU A 154 23.62 24.45 6.29
CA GLU A 154 23.85 24.08 7.69
C GLU A 154 22.59 24.23 8.55
N ASP A 155 21.85 25.33 8.40
CA ASP A 155 20.61 25.56 9.16
C ASP A 155 19.54 24.50 8.87
N TYR A 156 19.44 24.01 7.63
CA TYR A 156 18.50 22.94 7.26
C TYR A 156 18.98 21.58 7.77
N VAL A 157 20.29 21.31 7.75
CA VAL A 157 20.86 20.10 8.36
C VAL A 157 20.43 19.98 9.83
N GLN A 158 20.55 21.09 10.61
CA GLN A 158 20.16 21.08 12.01
C GLN A 158 18.66 20.87 12.22
N ARG A 159 17.81 21.49 11.38
CA ARG A 159 16.35 21.34 11.45
C ARG A 159 15.89 19.94 11.05
N GLU A 160 16.49 19.37 10.00
CA GLU A 160 16.03 18.10 9.45
C GLU A 160 16.44 16.90 10.33
N LYS A 161 17.53 17.00 11.11
CA LYS A 161 17.83 16.02 12.17
C LYS A 161 16.67 15.88 13.16
N GLU A 162 16.04 17.00 13.53
CA GLU A 162 14.86 16.99 14.40
C GLU A 162 13.63 16.33 13.73
N ALA A 163 13.46 16.54 12.41
CA ALA A 163 12.39 15.92 11.64
C ALA A 163 12.57 14.39 11.58
N VAL A 164 13.77 13.89 11.27
CA VAL A 164 14.12 12.47 11.27
C VAL A 164 13.94 11.85 12.68
N HIS A 165 14.37 12.57 13.72
CA HIS A 165 14.15 12.13 15.10
C HIS A 165 12.66 12.03 15.45
N SER A 166 11.87 13.02 15.06
CA SER A 166 10.41 13.00 15.25
C SER A 166 9.76 11.84 14.50
N GLU A 167 10.24 11.53 13.28
CA GLU A 167 9.80 10.35 12.54
C GLU A 167 10.11 9.05 13.28
N PHE A 168 11.37 8.85 13.70
CA PHE A 168 11.77 7.73 14.52
C PHE A 168 10.88 7.59 15.77
N ARG A 169 10.64 8.68 16.49
CA ARG A 169 9.77 8.70 17.67
C ARG A 169 8.33 8.29 17.33
N SER A 170 7.81 8.73 16.20
CA SER A 170 6.46 8.37 15.75
C SER A 170 6.26 6.87 15.49
N LYS A 171 7.35 6.13 15.22
CA LYS A 171 7.39 4.69 15.00
C LYS A 171 7.79 3.86 16.24
N TYR A 172 8.11 4.52 17.36
CA TYR A 172 8.70 3.87 18.51
C TYR A 172 7.83 2.76 19.14
N ARG A 173 6.51 2.85 18.97
CA ARG A 173 5.52 1.87 19.44
C ARG A 173 4.97 0.97 18.32
N ASP A 174 5.52 1.04 17.13
CA ASP A 174 5.12 0.22 15.99
C ASP A 174 5.67 -1.20 16.16
N ASP A 175 4.79 -2.19 16.33
CA ASP A 175 5.18 -3.57 16.61
C ASP A 175 5.91 -4.25 15.45
N PHE A 176 5.64 -3.83 14.20
CA PHE A 176 6.39 -4.31 13.05
C PHE A 176 7.86 -3.86 13.11
N ARG A 177 8.11 -2.57 13.44
CA ARG A 177 9.48 -2.06 13.65
C ARG A 177 10.14 -2.73 14.85
N ARG A 178 9.42 -2.91 15.95
CA ARG A 178 9.93 -3.57 17.17
C ARG A 178 10.36 -5.01 16.87
N LEU A 179 9.56 -5.77 16.10
CA LEU A 179 9.93 -7.12 15.63
C LEU A 179 11.20 -7.09 14.77
N GLN A 180 11.25 -6.19 13.77
CA GLN A 180 12.42 -6.05 12.91
C GLN A 180 13.71 -5.78 13.71
N TYR A 181 13.65 -4.87 14.68
CA TYR A 181 14.82 -4.51 15.47
C TYR A 181 15.17 -5.54 16.55
N ALA A 182 14.22 -6.31 17.04
CA ALA A 182 14.52 -7.50 17.86
C ALA A 182 15.25 -8.58 17.04
N ILE A 183 14.87 -8.78 15.76
CA ILE A 183 15.61 -9.67 14.84
C ILE A 183 17.04 -9.13 14.61
N LYS A 184 17.19 -7.84 14.30
CA LYS A 184 18.50 -7.19 14.11
C LYS A 184 19.42 -7.32 15.33
N ALA A 185 18.86 -7.29 16.55
CA ALA A 185 19.61 -7.42 17.79
C ALA A 185 20.27 -8.82 17.98
N VAL A 186 19.87 -9.83 17.21
CA VAL A 186 20.45 -11.18 17.24
C VAL A 186 21.14 -11.58 15.93
N MET A 187 21.14 -10.69 14.95
CA MET A 187 21.93 -10.85 13.72
C MET A 187 23.43 -10.78 14.01
N ASN A 188 24.25 -11.10 13.02
CA ASN A 188 25.66 -10.86 13.04
C ASN A 188 25.95 -9.36 13.15
N PRO A 189 26.58 -8.87 14.23
CA PRO A 189 26.78 -7.43 14.43
C PRO A 189 27.74 -6.79 13.41
N GLU A 190 28.58 -7.60 12.72
CA GLU A 190 29.44 -7.12 11.65
C GLU A 190 28.69 -7.01 10.30
N HIS A 191 27.47 -7.56 10.19
CA HIS A 191 26.69 -7.50 8.97
C HIS A 191 25.88 -6.19 8.95
N PRO A 192 25.94 -5.36 7.87
CA PRO A 192 25.27 -4.06 7.81
C PRO A 192 23.75 -4.12 8.04
N ALA A 193 23.09 -5.24 7.68
CA ALA A 193 21.67 -5.43 7.92
C ALA A 193 21.29 -5.41 9.42
N SER A 194 22.24 -5.63 10.35
CA SER A 194 22.02 -5.54 11.79
C SER A 194 21.91 -4.10 12.29
N HIS A 195 22.38 -3.12 11.51
CA HIS A 195 22.50 -1.74 11.93
C HIS A 195 21.16 -0.99 11.97
N PHE A 196 21.12 0.09 12.73
CA PHE A 196 19.99 1.02 12.77
C PHE A 196 19.92 1.81 11.46
N ALA A 197 18.75 1.87 10.84
CA ALA A 197 18.61 2.42 9.50
C ALA A 197 17.80 3.74 9.42
N THR A 198 17.06 4.08 10.50
CA THR A 198 16.18 5.26 10.47
C THR A 198 16.93 6.56 10.71
N GLY A 199 17.94 6.53 11.59
CA GLY A 199 18.56 7.73 12.12
C GLY A 199 17.76 8.36 13.27
N ASN A 200 18.46 9.03 14.18
CA ASN A 200 17.88 9.83 15.24
C ASN A 200 18.90 10.87 15.74
N LEU A 201 18.57 11.66 16.76
CA LEU A 201 19.49 12.67 17.28
C LEU A 201 20.80 12.09 17.86
N ASP A 202 20.77 10.83 18.35
CA ASP A 202 21.99 10.21 18.89
C ASP A 202 22.96 9.82 17.76
N THR A 203 22.43 9.28 16.66
CA THR A 203 23.25 8.83 15.51
C THR A 203 23.64 9.94 14.56
N LEU A 204 22.82 11.01 14.44
CA LEU A 204 23.00 12.11 13.50
C LEU A 204 23.56 13.40 14.13
N SER A 205 23.93 13.40 15.44
CA SER A 205 24.53 14.55 16.09
C SER A 205 26.02 14.71 15.76
N ASP A 206 26.46 15.96 15.73
CA ASP A 206 27.88 16.26 15.61
C ASP A 206 28.65 15.71 16.80
N THR A 207 29.87 15.24 16.56
CA THR A 207 30.82 14.82 17.59
C THR A 207 32.00 15.80 17.64
N ASP A 208 32.85 15.66 18.63
CA ASP A 208 34.06 16.49 18.76
C ASP A 208 35.02 16.36 17.54
N THR A 209 34.92 15.25 16.81
CA THR A 209 35.83 14.88 15.72
C THR A 209 35.16 14.85 14.35
N SER A 210 33.86 14.91 14.25
CA SER A 210 33.12 14.75 13.00
C SER A 210 31.80 15.51 13.00
N LYS A 211 31.50 16.21 11.89
CA LYS A 211 30.23 16.86 11.64
C LYS A 211 29.37 16.01 10.70
N VAL A 212 28.11 15.82 11.05
CA VAL A 212 27.18 15.02 10.24
C VAL A 212 27.04 15.56 8.83
N ARG A 213 27.06 16.89 8.65
CA ARG A 213 27.02 17.53 7.33
C ARG A 213 28.19 17.13 6.44
N ASP A 214 29.40 17.09 6.99
CA ASP A 214 30.58 16.72 6.22
C ASP A 214 30.55 15.26 5.80
N GLU A 215 30.09 14.36 6.69
CA GLU A 215 29.89 12.95 6.39
C GLU A 215 28.75 12.73 5.38
N LEU A 216 27.66 13.53 5.47
CA LEU A 216 26.58 13.53 4.50
C LEU A 216 27.05 13.88 3.09
N ILE A 217 27.87 14.94 2.99
CA ILE A 217 28.48 15.37 1.71
C ILE A 217 29.44 14.30 1.19
N ALA A 218 30.22 13.66 2.08
CA ALA A 218 31.12 12.57 1.70
C ALA A 218 30.34 11.36 1.17
N PHE A 219 29.25 10.97 1.85
CA PHE A 219 28.36 9.89 1.43
C PHE A 219 27.70 10.18 0.07
N TYR A 220 27.17 11.38 -0.11
CA TYR A 220 26.63 11.84 -1.38
C TYR A 220 27.69 11.75 -2.51
N ASN A 221 28.88 12.29 -2.29
CA ASN A 221 29.96 12.26 -3.28
C ASN A 221 30.48 10.85 -3.58
N GLN A 222 30.36 9.92 -2.65
CA GLN A 222 30.78 8.53 -2.82
C GLN A 222 29.75 7.71 -3.63
N TYR A 223 28.45 7.91 -3.34
CA TYR A 223 27.41 7.01 -3.80
C TYR A 223 26.44 7.60 -4.81
N TYR A 224 26.27 8.94 -4.88
CA TYR A 224 25.37 9.52 -5.87
C TYR A 224 26.10 9.71 -7.19
N SER A 225 26.10 8.64 -7.98
CA SER A 225 26.88 8.51 -9.23
C SER A 225 26.00 7.93 -10.34
N ALA A 226 26.03 8.58 -11.50
CA ALA A 226 25.16 8.24 -12.63
C ALA A 226 25.19 6.75 -13.03
N ASN A 227 26.34 6.07 -12.86
CA ASN A 227 26.48 4.66 -13.26
C ASN A 227 25.75 3.64 -12.34
N ILE A 228 25.25 4.09 -11.21
CA ILE A 228 24.44 3.28 -10.28
C ILE A 228 23.05 3.88 -10.05
N MET A 229 22.62 4.74 -10.94
CA MET A 229 21.30 5.37 -10.95
C MET A 229 20.49 4.92 -12.16
N THR A 230 19.17 4.89 -11.98
CA THR A 230 18.21 4.62 -13.02
C THR A 230 17.08 5.65 -12.96
N LEU A 231 16.62 6.10 -14.12
CA LEU A 231 15.58 7.12 -14.27
C LEU A 231 14.45 6.58 -15.13
N ALA A 232 13.21 6.75 -14.70
CA ALA A 232 12.05 6.52 -15.54
C ALA A 232 11.22 7.82 -15.65
N ILE A 233 10.81 8.18 -16.87
CA ILE A 233 9.99 9.37 -17.16
C ILE A 233 8.76 8.94 -17.96
N TYR A 234 7.57 9.38 -17.53
CA TYR A 234 6.29 9.14 -18.17
C TYR A 234 5.59 10.45 -18.49
N GLY A 235 5.07 10.58 -19.72
CA GLY A 235 4.30 11.76 -20.13
C GLY A 235 3.66 11.62 -21.51
N PRO A 236 2.86 12.62 -21.97
CA PRO A 236 2.25 12.64 -23.30
C PRO A 236 3.24 13.08 -24.41
N GLN A 237 4.40 13.57 -24.05
CA GLN A 237 5.42 14.01 -24.99
C GLN A 237 5.96 12.85 -25.81
N SER A 238 6.48 13.15 -27.00
CA SER A 238 7.15 12.16 -27.83
C SER A 238 8.40 11.60 -27.16
N LEU A 239 8.76 10.35 -27.46
CA LEU A 239 10.00 9.75 -26.95
C LEU A 239 11.25 10.58 -27.26
N ASP A 240 11.30 11.27 -28.43
CA ASP A 240 12.44 12.12 -28.82
C ASP A 240 12.52 13.38 -27.93
N GLU A 241 11.39 13.95 -27.55
CA GLU A 241 11.32 15.09 -26.65
C GLU A 241 11.71 14.71 -25.23
N LEU A 242 11.17 13.59 -24.71
CA LEU A 242 11.56 13.05 -23.40
C LEU A 242 13.04 12.71 -23.33
N GLU A 243 13.63 12.13 -24.39
CA GLU A 243 15.06 11.85 -24.49
C GLU A 243 15.90 13.14 -24.49
N SER A 244 15.45 14.17 -25.19
CA SER A 244 16.10 15.48 -25.20
C SER A 244 16.11 16.10 -23.80
N TRP A 245 14.99 16.06 -23.07
CA TRP A 245 14.90 16.54 -21.69
C TRP A 245 15.77 15.71 -20.73
N ALA A 246 15.70 14.38 -20.80
CA ALA A 246 16.52 13.50 -19.99
C ALA A 246 18.02 13.80 -20.19
N THR A 247 18.47 13.91 -21.46
CA THR A 247 19.87 14.21 -21.79
C THR A 247 20.30 15.58 -21.28
N LYS A 248 19.48 16.63 -21.50
CA LYS A 248 19.77 18.00 -21.08
C LYS A 248 19.82 18.16 -19.56
N LEU A 249 18.85 17.58 -18.84
CA LEU A 249 18.64 17.84 -17.42
C LEU A 249 19.41 16.88 -16.51
N PHE A 250 19.56 15.62 -16.90
CA PHE A 250 20.23 14.58 -16.09
C PHE A 250 21.65 14.25 -16.60
N GLY A 251 22.02 14.68 -17.78
CA GLY A 251 23.40 14.59 -18.29
C GLY A 251 24.47 15.22 -17.38
N PRO A 252 24.19 16.32 -16.64
CA PRO A 252 25.13 16.90 -15.68
C PRO A 252 25.45 16.03 -14.45
N ILE A 253 24.69 14.97 -14.16
CA ILE A 253 24.97 14.06 -13.04
C ILE A 253 26.34 13.40 -13.27
N GLU A 254 27.23 13.54 -12.30
CA GLU A 254 28.59 13.03 -12.41
C GLU A 254 28.63 11.50 -12.35
N ASN A 255 29.38 10.88 -13.28
CA ASN A 255 29.75 9.47 -13.20
C ASN A 255 31.07 9.32 -12.46
N ARG A 256 31.02 8.84 -11.23
CA ARG A 256 32.20 8.62 -10.36
C ARG A 256 32.74 7.18 -10.47
N ASN A 257 32.16 6.33 -11.34
CA ASN A 257 32.46 4.91 -11.46
C ASN A 257 32.34 4.17 -10.12
N THR A 258 31.31 4.52 -9.36
CA THR A 258 31.04 3.94 -8.04
C THR A 258 30.84 2.43 -8.17
N GLN A 259 31.51 1.69 -7.28
CA GLN A 259 31.35 0.23 -7.15
C GLN A 259 30.50 -0.06 -5.91
N LEU A 260 29.49 -0.89 -6.08
CA LEU A 260 28.63 -1.30 -4.98
C LEU A 260 29.32 -2.37 -4.14
N PRO A 261 29.30 -2.26 -2.80
CA PRO A 261 29.85 -3.28 -1.94
C PRO A 261 29.01 -4.58 -2.02
N GLN A 262 29.69 -5.72 -1.86
CA GLN A 262 29.10 -7.02 -1.68
C GLN A 262 29.54 -7.54 -0.31
N TYR A 263 28.63 -8.15 0.42
CA TYR A 263 28.86 -8.61 1.79
C TYR A 263 28.94 -10.14 1.81
N ASP A 264 30.12 -10.68 2.09
CA ASP A 264 30.35 -12.15 2.14
C ASP A 264 30.09 -12.77 3.52
N MET A 265 29.90 -11.93 4.55
CA MET A 265 29.60 -12.39 5.91
C MET A 265 28.14 -12.84 6.06
N PRO A 266 27.85 -13.89 6.84
CA PRO A 266 26.48 -14.38 6.99
C PRO A 266 25.65 -13.39 7.85
N VAL A 267 24.34 -13.29 7.53
CA VAL A 267 23.36 -12.45 8.24
C VAL A 267 23.25 -12.80 9.73
N PHE A 268 23.40 -14.08 10.07
CA PHE A 268 23.51 -14.56 11.46
C PHE A 268 24.90 -15.16 11.67
N SER A 269 25.53 -14.85 12.80
CA SER A 269 26.87 -15.39 13.12
C SER A 269 26.86 -16.90 13.11
N GLU A 270 27.97 -17.52 12.68
CA GLU A 270 28.11 -18.98 12.66
C GLU A 270 27.88 -19.58 14.06
N GLY A 271 26.98 -20.55 14.14
CA GLY A 271 26.59 -21.21 15.40
C GLY A 271 25.61 -20.44 16.29
N SER A 272 25.10 -19.27 15.86
CA SER A 272 24.08 -18.52 16.60
C SER A 272 22.67 -19.09 16.40
N LEU A 273 22.46 -19.89 15.37
CA LEU A 273 21.19 -20.60 15.10
C LEU A 273 21.37 -22.11 15.42
N PRO A 274 20.29 -22.82 15.81
CA PRO A 274 18.91 -22.38 15.94
C PRO A 274 18.67 -21.60 17.26
N LEU A 275 17.82 -20.58 17.22
CA LEU A 275 17.54 -19.70 18.34
C LEU A 275 16.03 -19.53 18.54
N ASP A 276 15.59 -19.59 19.82
CA ASP A 276 14.21 -19.34 20.23
C ASP A 276 14.12 -17.96 20.93
N MET A 277 13.23 -17.09 20.45
CA MET A 277 13.04 -15.73 20.96
C MET A 277 11.60 -15.55 21.44
N LYS A 278 11.44 -14.97 22.62
CA LYS A 278 10.18 -14.41 23.11
C LYS A 278 10.23 -12.91 23.00
N LEU A 279 9.18 -12.29 22.43
CA LEU A 279 9.07 -10.86 22.19
C LEU A 279 7.81 -10.31 22.83
N ASN A 280 7.90 -9.13 23.50
CA ASN A 280 6.74 -8.43 24.02
C ASN A 280 6.34 -7.29 23.08
N PRO A 281 5.21 -7.40 22.35
CA PRO A 281 4.65 -6.33 21.55
C PRO A 281 3.95 -5.28 22.42
N VAL A 282 3.64 -4.13 21.83
CA VAL A 282 2.82 -3.06 22.44
C VAL A 282 1.34 -3.41 22.38
N GLN A 283 0.89 -3.91 21.22
CA GLN A 283 -0.46 -4.40 21.04
C GLN A 283 -0.61 -5.83 21.57
N ASP A 284 -1.82 -6.25 21.84
CA ASP A 284 -2.11 -7.66 22.12
C ASP A 284 -2.02 -8.45 20.81
N LEU A 285 -0.82 -8.93 20.50
CA LEU A 285 -0.48 -9.69 19.30
C LEU A 285 0.04 -11.06 19.69
N LEU A 286 -0.62 -12.11 19.20
CA LEU A 286 -0.19 -13.50 19.34
C LEU A 286 0.38 -13.95 17.99
N GLN A 287 1.70 -14.07 17.88
CA GLN A 287 2.33 -14.37 16.59
C GLN A 287 3.51 -15.32 16.74
N LEU A 288 3.63 -16.25 15.79
CA LEU A 288 4.80 -17.09 15.59
C LEU A 288 5.49 -16.71 14.28
N ASN A 289 6.77 -16.38 14.34
CA ASN A 289 7.59 -16.13 13.16
C ASN A 289 8.74 -17.14 13.13
N LEU A 290 8.96 -17.78 11.97
CA LEU A 290 10.09 -18.62 11.69
C LEU A 290 10.92 -17.93 10.59
N VAL A 291 12.15 -17.52 10.95
CA VAL A 291 13.05 -16.72 10.10
C VAL A 291 14.24 -17.56 9.68
N PHE A 292 14.50 -17.65 8.37
CA PHE A 292 15.54 -18.47 7.78
C PHE A 292 16.45 -17.62 6.89
N PRO A 293 17.75 -17.50 7.22
CA PRO A 293 18.71 -16.93 6.29
C PRO A 293 18.97 -17.88 5.10
N MET A 294 19.12 -17.30 3.91
CA MET A 294 19.43 -18.03 2.69
C MET A 294 20.26 -17.19 1.72
N ASP A 295 20.74 -17.83 0.65
CA ASP A 295 21.47 -17.16 -0.43
C ASP A 295 20.54 -16.17 -1.17
N SER A 296 21.09 -15.12 -1.79
CA SER A 296 20.32 -14.17 -2.60
C SER A 296 19.53 -14.86 -3.71
N THR A 297 18.30 -14.42 -3.96
CA THR A 297 17.44 -14.95 -5.02
C THR A 297 17.39 -14.04 -6.25
N LEU A 298 17.91 -12.81 -6.20
CA LEU A 298 17.78 -11.80 -7.25
C LEU A 298 18.25 -12.30 -8.63
N GLN A 299 19.37 -13.02 -8.68
CA GLN A 299 19.89 -13.59 -9.94
C GLN A 299 19.04 -14.76 -10.49
N HIS A 300 18.07 -15.25 -9.72
CA HIS A 300 17.21 -16.39 -10.07
C HIS A 300 15.78 -15.98 -10.42
N TYR A 301 15.57 -14.72 -10.87
CA TYR A 301 14.24 -14.17 -11.14
C TYR A 301 13.44 -14.95 -12.21
N GLN A 302 14.08 -15.72 -13.07
CA GLN A 302 13.44 -16.58 -14.07
C GLN A 302 12.98 -17.93 -13.54
N THR A 303 13.50 -18.38 -12.40
CA THR A 303 13.13 -19.63 -11.70
C THR A 303 12.29 -19.36 -10.47
N LYS A 304 12.50 -18.20 -9.83
CA LYS A 304 11.80 -17.73 -8.61
C LYS A 304 11.71 -18.78 -7.49
N PRO A 305 12.83 -19.38 -7.04
CA PRO A 305 12.78 -20.51 -6.10
C PRO A 305 12.11 -20.17 -4.77
N ALA A 306 12.34 -18.98 -4.23
CA ALA A 306 11.72 -18.55 -2.98
C ALA A 306 10.21 -18.25 -3.14
N HIS A 307 9.78 -17.69 -4.28
CA HIS A 307 8.36 -17.50 -4.57
C HIS A 307 7.63 -18.83 -4.72
N PHE A 308 8.24 -19.81 -5.40
CA PHE A 308 7.71 -21.17 -5.50
C PHE A 308 7.50 -21.80 -4.12
N LEU A 309 8.47 -21.67 -3.21
CA LEU A 309 8.37 -22.17 -1.83
C LEU A 309 7.35 -21.38 -1.03
N GLY A 310 7.31 -20.07 -1.19
CA GLY A 310 6.30 -19.18 -0.54
C GLY A 310 4.88 -19.55 -0.95
N HIS A 311 4.65 -19.82 -2.24
CA HIS A 311 3.37 -20.28 -2.74
C HIS A 311 2.92 -21.59 -2.07
N LEU A 312 3.80 -22.58 -1.94
CA LEU A 312 3.47 -23.87 -1.32
C LEU A 312 3.22 -23.75 0.17
N ILE A 313 4.11 -23.08 0.90
CA ILE A 313 4.05 -22.99 2.36
C ILE A 313 2.93 -22.04 2.80
N GLY A 314 2.76 -20.92 2.08
CA GLY A 314 1.74 -19.89 2.35
C GLY A 314 0.39 -20.19 1.73
N HIS A 315 0.19 -21.37 1.11
CA HIS A 315 -1.11 -21.71 0.51
C HIS A 315 -2.20 -21.83 1.56
N GLU A 316 -3.40 -21.31 1.27
CA GLU A 316 -4.50 -21.24 2.22
C GLU A 316 -5.70 -22.15 1.84
N GLY A 317 -5.64 -22.80 0.68
CA GLY A 317 -6.70 -23.70 0.20
C GLY A 317 -6.83 -24.97 1.03
N GLU A 318 -7.82 -25.76 0.68
CA GLU A 318 -8.12 -27.04 1.34
C GLU A 318 -6.88 -27.97 1.35
N GLY A 319 -6.62 -28.63 2.48
CA GLY A 319 -5.48 -29.50 2.70
C GLY A 319 -4.16 -28.76 2.97
N SER A 320 -4.13 -27.42 2.94
CA SER A 320 -2.94 -26.62 3.28
C SER A 320 -2.60 -26.68 4.77
N LEU A 321 -1.37 -26.26 5.10
CA LEU A 321 -0.94 -26.11 6.48
C LEU A 321 -1.88 -25.16 7.25
N LEU A 322 -2.23 -23.99 6.68
CA LEU A 322 -3.14 -23.06 7.34
C LEU A 322 -4.52 -23.66 7.56
N ALA A 323 -5.08 -24.36 6.57
CA ALA A 323 -6.39 -24.99 6.73
C ALA A 323 -6.41 -25.99 7.90
N TYR A 324 -5.34 -26.78 8.07
CA TYR A 324 -5.18 -27.66 9.22
C TYR A 324 -5.09 -26.89 10.54
N LEU A 325 -4.25 -25.86 10.62
CA LEU A 325 -4.08 -25.05 11.83
C LEU A 325 -5.37 -24.33 12.24
N LYS A 326 -6.14 -23.84 11.28
CA LYS A 326 -7.48 -23.26 11.51
C LYS A 326 -8.48 -24.32 12.02
N GLN A 327 -8.44 -25.53 11.48
CA GLN A 327 -9.27 -26.63 11.95
C GLN A 327 -8.95 -27.05 13.40
N GLN A 328 -7.68 -26.94 13.82
CA GLN A 328 -7.28 -27.16 15.22
C GLN A 328 -7.60 -25.96 16.13
N GLY A 329 -8.09 -24.85 15.59
CA GLY A 329 -8.32 -23.63 16.34
C GLY A 329 -7.02 -22.94 16.78
N TRP A 330 -5.86 -23.16 16.11
CA TRP A 330 -4.55 -22.68 16.53
C TRP A 330 -4.08 -21.42 15.79
N ALA A 331 -4.57 -21.19 14.59
CA ALA A 331 -4.14 -20.04 13.78
C ALA A 331 -5.30 -19.27 13.15
N GLU A 332 -5.08 -17.95 13.00
CA GLU A 332 -5.99 -17.04 12.28
C GLU A 332 -5.54 -16.86 10.83
N SER A 333 -4.22 -16.76 10.59
CA SER A 333 -3.63 -16.59 9.26
C SER A 333 -2.20 -17.14 9.19
N LEU A 334 -1.71 -17.37 7.96
CA LEU A 334 -0.35 -17.76 7.68
C LEU A 334 0.14 -17.05 6.43
N SER A 335 1.36 -16.55 6.45
CA SER A 335 2.05 -16.07 5.26
C SER A 335 3.46 -16.64 5.20
N ALA A 336 3.99 -16.85 3.99
CA ALA A 336 5.35 -17.31 3.77
C ALA A 336 5.97 -16.66 2.54
N GLY A 337 7.22 -16.21 2.64
CA GLY A 337 7.94 -15.58 1.55
C GLY A 337 9.22 -14.89 2.00
N LEU A 338 9.83 -14.14 1.10
CA LEU A 338 10.99 -13.32 1.40
C LEU A 338 10.60 -12.09 2.23
N SER A 339 11.25 -11.89 3.36
CA SER A 339 11.18 -10.64 4.13
C SER A 339 12.29 -9.66 3.76
N SER A 340 13.37 -10.14 3.15
CA SER A 340 14.47 -9.35 2.59
C SER A 340 15.11 -10.13 1.45
N ASP A 341 15.48 -9.45 0.37
CA ASP A 341 16.29 -9.98 -0.73
C ASP A 341 17.25 -8.88 -1.20
N THR A 342 18.53 -9.12 -0.99
CA THR A 342 19.61 -8.19 -1.32
C THR A 342 20.56 -8.84 -2.32
N ARG A 343 21.55 -8.09 -2.82
CA ARG A 343 22.60 -8.66 -3.69
C ARG A 343 23.41 -9.77 -3.00
N SER A 344 23.53 -9.71 -1.68
CA SER A 344 24.38 -10.60 -0.90
C SER A 344 23.63 -11.80 -0.33
N ASP A 345 22.44 -11.60 0.14
CA ASP A 345 21.66 -12.58 0.92
C ASP A 345 20.16 -12.34 0.85
N SER A 346 19.40 -13.32 1.30
CA SER A 346 17.96 -13.22 1.48
C SER A 346 17.53 -13.77 2.84
N VAL A 347 16.38 -13.34 3.30
CA VAL A 347 15.73 -13.87 4.50
C VAL A 347 14.33 -14.35 4.13
N PHE A 348 14.06 -15.63 4.34
CA PHE A 348 12.72 -16.21 4.17
C PHE A 348 12.02 -16.25 5.54
N GLN A 349 10.76 -15.87 5.57
CA GLN A 349 9.97 -15.82 6.80
C GLN A 349 8.64 -16.57 6.63
N ILE A 350 8.26 -17.32 7.64
CA ILE A 350 6.92 -17.89 7.81
C ILE A 350 6.31 -17.19 9.03
N SER A 351 5.20 -16.49 8.83
CA SER A 351 4.49 -15.76 9.89
C SER A 351 3.11 -16.35 10.09
N ILE A 352 2.77 -16.67 11.33
CA ILE A 352 1.50 -17.29 11.73
C ILE A 352 0.87 -16.43 12.82
N ALA A 353 -0.32 -15.84 12.55
CA ALA A 353 -1.12 -15.22 13.59
C ALA A 353 -1.79 -16.34 14.39
N LEU A 354 -1.58 -16.32 15.70
CA LEU A 354 -2.03 -17.37 16.61
C LEU A 354 -3.34 -16.98 17.32
N THR A 355 -4.12 -18.00 17.66
CA THR A 355 -5.14 -17.88 18.69
C THR A 355 -4.51 -18.07 20.08
N GLU A 356 -5.29 -17.90 21.15
CA GLU A 356 -4.83 -18.25 22.50
C GLU A 356 -4.50 -19.74 22.62
N ALA A 357 -5.29 -20.61 21.97
CA ALA A 357 -5.00 -22.05 21.90
C ALA A 357 -3.71 -22.31 21.11
N GLY A 358 -3.49 -21.58 20.01
CA GLY A 358 -2.25 -21.67 19.23
C GLY A 358 -1.02 -21.26 20.02
N LEU A 359 -1.12 -20.22 20.88
CA LEU A 359 -0.02 -19.81 21.75
C LEU A 359 0.39 -20.93 22.73
N GLN A 360 -0.54 -21.77 23.20
CA GLN A 360 -0.24 -22.91 24.06
C GLN A 360 0.35 -24.11 23.28
N ASN A 361 0.18 -24.14 21.95
CA ASN A 361 0.58 -25.26 21.08
C ASN A 361 1.70 -24.87 20.09
N VAL A 362 2.55 -23.86 20.43
CA VAL A 362 3.60 -23.34 19.54
C VAL A 362 4.56 -24.42 19.04
N ASP A 363 4.93 -25.38 19.90
CA ASP A 363 5.84 -26.47 19.51
C ASP A 363 5.15 -27.46 18.56
N ASP A 364 3.86 -27.75 18.75
CA ASP A 364 3.08 -28.57 17.81
C ASP A 364 2.95 -27.89 16.45
N ILE A 365 2.64 -26.59 16.44
CA ILE A 365 2.57 -25.79 15.20
C ILE A 365 3.95 -25.79 14.51
N THR A 366 5.03 -25.57 15.24
CA THR A 366 6.41 -25.58 14.69
C THR A 366 6.74 -26.94 14.08
N GLU A 367 6.37 -28.02 14.73
CA GLU A 367 6.54 -29.38 14.17
C GLU A 367 5.76 -29.54 12.87
N GLN A 368 4.47 -29.12 12.80
CA GLN A 368 3.68 -29.24 11.57
C GLN A 368 4.27 -28.39 10.42
N VAL A 369 4.84 -27.22 10.70
CA VAL A 369 5.58 -26.44 9.68
C VAL A 369 6.74 -27.28 9.12
N PHE A 370 7.58 -27.87 9.98
CA PHE A 370 8.70 -28.70 9.51
C PHE A 370 8.26 -30.02 8.85
N ALA A 371 7.15 -30.59 9.30
CA ALA A 371 6.54 -31.76 8.66
C ALA A 371 6.05 -31.44 7.24
N TYR A 372 5.41 -30.28 7.07
CA TYR A 372 4.97 -29.81 5.76
C TYR A 372 6.17 -29.49 4.84
N ILE A 373 7.21 -28.83 5.34
CA ILE A 373 8.46 -28.63 4.60
C ILE A 373 9.09 -29.96 4.17
N LYS A 374 9.05 -30.98 5.03
CA LYS A 374 9.50 -32.34 4.70
C LYS A 374 8.61 -32.97 3.62
N LEU A 375 7.30 -32.79 3.65
CA LEU A 375 6.38 -33.24 2.62
C LEU A 375 6.68 -32.60 1.27
N ILE A 376 6.89 -31.25 1.25
CA ILE A 376 7.28 -30.49 0.04
C ILE A 376 8.59 -31.07 -0.55
N ARG A 377 9.56 -31.41 0.28
CA ARG A 377 10.85 -31.97 -0.14
C ARG A 377 10.70 -33.32 -0.88
N VAL A 378 9.70 -34.11 -0.49
CA VAL A 378 9.45 -35.44 -1.05
C VAL A 378 8.48 -35.39 -2.25
N LYS A 379 7.47 -34.53 -2.24
CA LYS A 379 6.34 -34.55 -3.19
C LYS A 379 5.96 -33.20 -3.77
N GLY A 380 6.55 -32.08 -3.31
CA GLY A 380 6.06 -30.74 -3.66
C GLY A 380 6.87 -30.01 -4.72
N VAL A 381 8.04 -30.52 -5.12
CA VAL A 381 8.85 -29.88 -6.16
C VAL A 381 8.56 -30.56 -7.49
N ASP A 382 7.36 -30.32 -8.01
CA ASP A 382 6.86 -30.89 -9.25
C ASP A 382 6.69 -29.79 -10.32
N GLN A 383 7.03 -30.15 -11.57
CA GLN A 383 6.98 -29.20 -12.69
C GLN A 383 5.57 -28.63 -12.94
N TRP A 384 4.52 -29.41 -12.72
CA TRP A 384 3.15 -28.94 -12.97
C TRP A 384 2.77 -27.71 -12.11
N ILE A 385 3.29 -27.63 -10.88
CA ILE A 385 3.07 -26.47 -9.99
C ILE A 385 3.76 -25.23 -10.57
N PHE A 386 4.97 -25.39 -11.07
CA PHE A 386 5.70 -24.32 -11.76
C PHE A 386 4.94 -23.85 -13.02
N ASP A 387 4.47 -24.81 -13.83
CA ASP A 387 3.71 -24.52 -15.04
C ASP A 387 2.37 -23.82 -14.74
N GLU A 388 1.72 -24.15 -13.62
CA GLU A 388 0.51 -23.47 -13.16
C GLU A 388 0.79 -22.03 -12.73
N LEU A 389 1.82 -21.79 -11.92
CA LEU A 389 2.26 -20.44 -11.53
C LEU A 389 2.63 -19.60 -12.76
N LYS A 390 3.34 -20.20 -13.71
CA LYS A 390 3.65 -19.58 -14.99
C LYS A 390 2.38 -19.17 -15.74
N GLN A 391 1.39 -20.05 -15.85
CA GLN A 391 0.13 -19.77 -16.54
C GLN A 391 -0.64 -18.61 -15.84
N ILE A 392 -0.67 -18.58 -14.54
CA ILE A 392 -1.31 -17.51 -13.76
C ILE A 392 -0.62 -16.17 -14.01
N ASP A 393 0.70 -16.11 -13.91
CA ASP A 393 1.45 -14.87 -14.10
C ASP A 393 1.47 -14.43 -15.58
N GLU A 394 1.44 -15.34 -16.55
CA GLU A 394 1.24 -15.01 -17.96
C GLU A 394 -0.12 -14.36 -18.22
N LEU A 395 -1.19 -14.85 -17.60
CA LEU A 395 -2.51 -14.23 -17.67
C LEU A 395 -2.52 -12.86 -17.00
N HIS A 396 -1.90 -12.71 -15.84
CA HIS A 396 -1.77 -11.43 -15.14
C HIS A 396 -0.99 -10.41 -15.99
N PHE A 397 0.10 -10.83 -16.63
CA PHE A 397 0.85 -9.95 -17.54
C PHE A 397 0.07 -9.61 -18.81
N GLN A 398 -0.59 -10.61 -19.41
CA GLN A 398 -1.34 -10.41 -20.65
C GLN A 398 -2.49 -9.42 -20.49
N PHE A 399 -3.23 -9.52 -19.37
CA PHE A 399 -4.41 -8.71 -19.09
C PHE A 399 -4.20 -7.70 -17.97
N GLN A 400 -2.95 -7.26 -17.76
CA GLN A 400 -2.70 -6.22 -16.78
C GLN A 400 -3.38 -4.91 -17.21
N GLU A 401 -4.12 -4.33 -16.28
CA GLU A 401 -4.77 -3.04 -16.49
C GLU A 401 -3.77 -1.88 -16.28
N GLY A 402 -4.16 -0.69 -16.72
CA GLY A 402 -3.38 0.52 -16.54
C GLY A 402 -3.07 0.79 -15.07
N ARG A 403 -1.87 1.30 -14.83
CA ARG A 403 -1.37 1.70 -13.50
C ARG A 403 -1.27 3.20 -13.40
N ALA A 404 -1.30 3.73 -12.18
CA ALA A 404 -0.96 5.12 -11.95
C ALA A 404 0.46 5.41 -12.50
N PRO A 405 0.66 6.50 -13.27
CA PRO A 405 1.96 6.85 -13.85
C PRO A 405 3.12 6.81 -12.85
N VAL A 406 2.91 7.35 -11.65
CA VAL A 406 3.92 7.35 -10.58
C VAL A 406 4.33 5.94 -10.17
N SER A 407 3.39 5.00 -10.06
CA SER A 407 3.68 3.60 -9.72
C SER A 407 4.46 2.89 -10.84
N LEU A 408 4.13 3.19 -12.09
CA LEU A 408 4.85 2.63 -13.25
C LEU A 408 6.31 3.10 -13.29
N VAL A 409 6.58 4.42 -13.12
CA VAL A 409 7.95 4.93 -13.16
C VAL A 409 8.78 4.45 -11.97
N GLN A 410 8.17 4.30 -10.77
CA GLN A 410 8.86 3.73 -9.61
C GLN A 410 9.26 2.26 -9.86
N GLN A 411 8.33 1.43 -10.34
CA GLN A 411 8.64 0.04 -10.67
C GLN A 411 9.73 -0.05 -11.75
N LEU A 412 9.63 0.74 -12.82
CA LEU A 412 10.63 0.73 -13.90
C LEU A 412 12.01 1.15 -13.42
N SER A 413 12.10 2.22 -12.60
CA SER A 413 13.39 2.67 -12.06
C SER A 413 14.05 1.59 -11.19
N MET A 414 13.28 0.88 -10.35
CA MET A 414 13.79 -0.23 -9.55
C MET A 414 14.12 -1.47 -10.39
N ASN A 415 13.25 -1.85 -11.34
CA ASN A 415 13.41 -3.04 -12.18
C ASN A 415 14.67 -2.97 -13.05
N MET A 416 15.09 -1.76 -13.47
CA MET A 416 16.33 -1.57 -14.24
C MET A 416 17.61 -1.96 -13.49
N HIS A 417 17.57 -2.10 -12.17
CA HIS A 417 18.70 -2.63 -11.38
C HIS A 417 18.76 -4.16 -11.32
N VAL A 418 17.61 -4.83 -11.58
CA VAL A 418 17.46 -6.27 -11.34
C VAL A 418 17.34 -7.06 -12.65
N TYR A 419 16.57 -6.53 -13.61
CA TYR A 419 16.23 -7.27 -14.85
C TYR A 419 17.07 -6.82 -16.03
N THR A 420 17.08 -7.64 -17.06
CA THR A 420 17.63 -7.27 -18.38
C THR A 420 16.65 -6.36 -19.12
N PRO A 421 17.11 -5.55 -20.09
CA PRO A 421 16.24 -4.59 -20.78
C PRO A 421 14.96 -5.17 -21.39
N GLU A 422 15.01 -6.38 -21.95
CA GLU A 422 13.83 -7.06 -22.47
C GLU A 422 12.78 -7.38 -21.39
N HIS A 423 13.19 -7.54 -20.12
CA HIS A 423 12.35 -7.98 -19.02
C HIS A 423 11.95 -6.85 -18.04
N TYR A 424 12.29 -5.59 -18.31
CA TYR A 424 11.98 -4.47 -17.39
C TYR A 424 10.49 -4.36 -17.02
N LEU A 425 9.58 -4.74 -17.92
CA LEU A 425 8.14 -4.76 -17.67
C LEU A 425 7.61 -6.13 -17.21
N LYS A 426 8.26 -7.20 -17.63
CA LYS A 426 7.77 -8.58 -17.47
C LYS A 426 8.45 -9.36 -16.35
N GLY A 427 9.61 -8.91 -15.86
CA GLY A 427 10.46 -9.67 -14.91
C GLY A 427 9.71 -10.17 -13.70
N ASP A 428 8.80 -9.34 -13.14
CA ASP A 428 7.97 -9.72 -11.99
C ASP A 428 7.02 -10.89 -12.28
N TYR A 429 6.64 -11.11 -13.54
CA TYR A 429 5.71 -12.16 -14.00
C TYR A 429 6.41 -13.36 -14.64
N LEU A 430 7.75 -13.30 -14.78
CA LEU A 430 8.49 -14.24 -15.62
C LEU A 430 8.77 -15.56 -14.90
N TRP A 431 8.36 -16.68 -15.50
CA TRP A 431 8.67 -18.06 -15.11
C TRP A 431 9.16 -18.82 -16.36
N GLU A 432 10.46 -18.98 -16.52
CA GLU A 432 10.99 -19.60 -17.73
C GLU A 432 11.66 -20.93 -17.49
N ASN A 433 12.48 -21.02 -16.45
CA ASN A 433 13.40 -22.12 -16.24
C ASN A 433 13.00 -22.91 -14.99
N TYR A 434 12.22 -23.98 -15.17
CA TYR A 434 12.03 -24.93 -14.08
C TYR A 434 13.35 -25.63 -13.73
N ASP A 435 13.82 -25.45 -12.51
CA ASP A 435 15.02 -26.08 -11.97
C ASP A 435 14.72 -26.65 -10.58
N ALA A 436 14.38 -27.95 -10.57
CA ALA A 436 14.05 -28.65 -9.34
C ALA A 436 15.22 -28.69 -8.34
N GLU A 437 16.48 -28.78 -8.83
CA GLU A 437 17.65 -28.85 -7.95
C GLU A 437 17.93 -27.48 -7.30
N LEU A 438 17.74 -26.40 -8.05
CA LEU A 438 17.83 -25.05 -7.51
C LEU A 438 16.75 -24.81 -6.44
N ILE A 439 15.48 -25.15 -6.73
CA ILE A 439 14.38 -25.03 -5.76
C ILE A 439 14.69 -25.85 -4.50
N LYS A 440 15.17 -27.09 -4.65
CA LYS A 440 15.56 -27.94 -3.51
C LYS A 440 16.72 -27.34 -2.71
N ARG A 441 17.69 -26.67 -3.36
CA ARG A 441 18.79 -25.99 -2.67
C ARG A 441 18.26 -24.93 -1.70
N PHE A 442 17.31 -24.10 -2.13
CA PHE A 442 16.65 -23.12 -1.26
C PHE A 442 15.77 -23.79 -0.20
N LEU A 443 14.99 -24.79 -0.55
CA LEU A 443 14.20 -25.60 0.40
C LEU A 443 15.07 -26.22 1.53
N ASN A 444 16.31 -26.61 1.22
CA ASN A 444 17.25 -27.17 2.20
C ASN A 444 17.79 -26.13 3.20
N LYS A 445 17.56 -24.83 2.96
CA LYS A 445 17.82 -23.78 3.98
C LYS A 445 16.71 -23.72 5.04
N LEU A 446 15.48 -24.16 4.70
CA LEU A 446 14.34 -24.23 5.62
C LEU A 446 14.42 -25.49 6.49
N LYS A 447 15.24 -25.45 7.52
CA LYS A 447 15.52 -26.60 8.39
C LYS A 447 15.66 -26.17 9.87
N PRO A 448 15.36 -27.06 10.82
CA PRO A 448 15.33 -26.73 12.25
C PRO A 448 16.60 -26.13 12.82
N ASN A 449 17.77 -26.53 12.31
CA ASN A 449 19.05 -25.99 12.78
C ASN A 449 19.48 -24.67 12.08
N ASN A 450 18.63 -24.08 11.26
CA ASN A 450 18.87 -22.81 10.57
C ASN A 450 17.72 -21.81 10.80
N VAL A 451 17.03 -21.88 11.95
CA VAL A 451 15.85 -21.07 12.24
C VAL A 451 16.08 -20.15 13.42
N LEU A 452 15.63 -18.89 13.29
CA LEU A 452 15.25 -18.05 14.40
C LEU A 452 13.73 -18.14 14.54
N ARG A 453 13.26 -18.74 15.64
CA ARG A 453 11.84 -18.80 15.99
C ARG A 453 11.51 -17.65 16.95
N ILE A 454 10.48 -16.87 16.66
CA ILE A 454 10.04 -15.75 17.47
C ILE A 454 8.58 -15.95 17.83
N VAL A 455 8.28 -15.91 19.11
CA VAL A 455 6.90 -15.96 19.63
C VAL A 455 6.60 -14.62 20.29
N SER A 456 5.56 -13.95 19.84
CA SER A 456 5.12 -12.65 20.38
C SER A 456 3.92 -12.81 21.29
N ASN A 457 4.02 -12.26 22.51
CA ASN A 457 2.93 -12.11 23.47
C ASN A 457 3.34 -11.06 24.52
N GLN A 458 2.41 -10.20 24.94
CA GLN A 458 2.63 -9.15 25.93
C GLN A 458 3.05 -9.69 27.32
N ASP A 459 2.65 -10.90 27.69
CA ASP A 459 2.84 -11.48 29.03
C ASP A 459 4.15 -12.23 29.24
N PHE A 460 5.04 -12.25 28.26
CA PHE A 460 6.32 -12.94 28.41
C PHE A 460 7.26 -12.19 29.36
N THR A 461 7.92 -12.95 30.23
CA THR A 461 9.07 -12.45 31.00
C THR A 461 10.26 -12.33 30.05
N THR A 462 10.84 -11.13 29.97
CA THR A 462 11.95 -10.78 29.11
C THR A 462 13.08 -10.16 29.93
N GLU A 463 14.33 -10.31 29.50
CA GLU A 463 15.53 -9.85 30.18
C GLU A 463 16.44 -8.96 29.36
N LYS A 464 16.11 -8.82 28.07
CA LYS A 464 16.82 -7.99 27.09
C LYS A 464 15.87 -6.97 26.48
N THR A 465 16.45 -5.92 25.94
CA THR A 465 15.71 -4.87 25.23
C THR A 465 16.52 -4.47 24.01
N ASP A 466 15.91 -4.38 22.83
CA ASP A 466 16.61 -3.83 21.69
C ASP A 466 16.93 -2.33 21.91
N PRO A 467 18.12 -1.86 21.46
CA PRO A 467 18.59 -0.53 21.82
C PRO A 467 17.84 0.62 21.13
N TRP A 468 17.08 0.36 20.07
CA TRP A 468 16.50 1.40 19.23
C TRP A 468 15.01 1.61 19.48
N PHE A 469 14.21 0.55 19.40
CA PHE A 469 12.75 0.62 19.60
C PHE A 469 12.32 0.11 20.97
N ALA A 470 13.29 -0.20 21.84
CA ALA A 470 13.07 -0.70 23.19
C ALA A 470 12.09 -1.90 23.25
N ALA A 471 12.14 -2.78 22.25
CA ALA A 471 11.37 -4.01 22.26
C ALA A 471 11.95 -4.98 23.31
N PRO A 472 11.18 -5.35 24.35
CA PRO A 472 11.65 -6.32 25.33
C PRO A 472 11.63 -7.72 24.72
N TYR A 473 12.74 -8.47 24.88
CA TYR A 473 12.83 -9.83 24.37
C TYR A 473 13.70 -10.71 25.29
N ALA A 474 13.54 -12.03 25.12
CA ALA A 474 14.41 -13.03 25.73
C ALA A 474 14.83 -14.05 24.68
N THR A 475 16.01 -14.60 24.78
CA THR A 475 16.53 -15.62 23.85
C THR A 475 17.03 -16.85 24.60
N ARG A 476 16.78 -18.03 24.03
CA ARG A 476 17.37 -19.29 24.49
C ARG A 476 17.69 -20.19 23.29
N LEU A 477 18.62 -21.09 23.45
CA LEU A 477 18.79 -22.21 22.51
C LEU A 477 17.60 -23.16 22.65
N PHE A 478 17.25 -23.84 21.57
CA PHE A 478 16.29 -24.95 21.66
C PHE A 478 16.82 -26.05 22.56
N ASP A 479 15.95 -26.67 23.34
CA ASP A 479 16.36 -27.90 24.04
C ASP A 479 16.50 -29.08 23.04
N ASP A 480 17.30 -30.08 23.43
CA ASP A 480 17.61 -31.21 22.57
C ASP A 480 16.36 -32.01 22.17
N ALA A 481 15.33 -32.05 23.04
CA ALA A 481 14.10 -32.78 22.78
C ALA A 481 13.24 -32.08 21.71
N ALA A 482 13.07 -30.76 21.81
CA ALA A 482 12.35 -29.97 20.79
C ALA A 482 13.06 -30.03 19.45
N LEU A 483 14.40 -29.86 19.45
CA LEU A 483 15.18 -29.94 18.20
C LEU A 483 15.09 -31.33 17.55
N THR A 484 15.17 -32.41 18.35
CA THR A 484 15.02 -33.77 17.86
C THR A 484 13.63 -33.99 17.24
N ARG A 485 12.59 -33.50 17.87
CA ARG A 485 11.21 -33.53 17.36
C ARG A 485 11.09 -32.82 16.01
N PHE A 486 11.63 -31.60 15.89
CA PHE A 486 11.57 -30.83 14.66
C PHE A 486 12.44 -31.40 13.52
N MET A 487 13.52 -32.12 13.86
CA MET A 487 14.36 -32.83 12.88
C MET A 487 13.72 -34.08 12.29
N ALA A 488 12.83 -34.73 13.04
CA ALA A 488 12.10 -35.91 12.62
C ALA A 488 10.59 -35.75 12.82
N PRO A 489 9.98 -34.72 12.20
CA PRO A 489 8.59 -34.35 12.48
C PRO A 489 7.62 -35.38 11.88
N ASP A 490 6.50 -35.57 12.58
CA ASP A 490 5.37 -36.38 12.13
C ASP A 490 4.30 -35.47 11.53
N LEU A 491 3.91 -35.79 10.28
CA LEU A 491 2.90 -35.03 9.55
C LEU A 491 1.49 -35.43 10.05
N ALA A 492 0.71 -34.46 10.43
CA ALA A 492 -0.69 -34.68 10.80
C ALA A 492 -1.55 -35.13 9.61
N ASP A 493 -2.57 -35.96 9.91
CA ASP A 493 -3.57 -36.33 8.91
C ASP A 493 -4.35 -35.10 8.42
N GLY A 494 -4.64 -35.06 7.13
CA GLY A 494 -5.38 -33.94 6.49
C GLY A 494 -4.48 -32.90 5.85
N ILE A 495 -3.17 -32.87 6.12
CA ILE A 495 -2.23 -31.99 5.43
C ILE A 495 -1.74 -32.66 4.14
N ALA A 496 -1.85 -31.95 3.02
CA ALA A 496 -1.51 -32.44 1.69
C ALA A 496 -0.80 -31.33 0.86
N ILE A 497 -0.15 -31.74 -0.23
CA ILE A 497 0.33 -30.79 -1.24
C ILE A 497 -0.87 -30.21 -1.99
N VAL A 498 -0.73 -28.95 -2.42
CA VAL A 498 -1.72 -28.22 -3.21
C VAL A 498 -2.25 -29.04 -4.38
N GLN A 499 -3.51 -28.81 -4.75
CA GLN A 499 -4.14 -29.41 -5.92
C GLN A 499 -4.22 -28.37 -7.05
N PRO A 500 -4.35 -28.81 -8.32
CA PRO A 500 -4.51 -27.90 -9.46
C PRO A 500 -5.66 -26.92 -9.23
N ASN A 501 -5.41 -25.65 -9.58
CA ASN A 501 -6.33 -24.57 -9.30
C ASN A 501 -7.53 -24.57 -10.27
N PRO A 502 -8.78 -24.83 -9.81
CA PRO A 502 -9.95 -24.91 -10.68
C PRO A 502 -10.44 -23.55 -11.18
N PHE A 503 -9.92 -22.45 -10.64
CA PHE A 503 -10.36 -21.08 -10.97
C PHE A 503 -9.54 -20.43 -12.08
N ILE A 504 -8.49 -21.06 -12.56
CA ILE A 504 -7.74 -20.52 -13.70
C ILE A 504 -8.69 -20.36 -14.88
N PRO A 505 -8.83 -19.12 -15.43
CA PRO A 505 -9.79 -18.86 -16.48
C PRO A 505 -9.46 -19.64 -17.75
N GLN A 506 -10.46 -20.26 -18.36
CA GLN A 506 -10.37 -20.99 -19.62
C GLN A 506 -10.98 -20.22 -20.78
N ASN A 507 -11.90 -19.30 -20.47
CA ASN A 507 -12.51 -18.40 -21.43
C ASN A 507 -12.17 -16.94 -21.10
N THR A 508 -11.46 -16.30 -22.01
CA THR A 508 -11.06 -14.89 -21.95
C THR A 508 -11.67 -14.08 -23.11
N ASP A 509 -12.77 -14.57 -23.72
CA ASP A 509 -13.45 -13.88 -24.80
C ASP A 509 -14.00 -12.52 -24.36
N LEU A 510 -13.84 -11.53 -25.21
CA LEU A 510 -14.33 -10.19 -25.00
C LEU A 510 -15.70 -10.01 -25.64
N LEU A 511 -16.59 -9.32 -24.94
CA LEU A 511 -17.85 -8.85 -25.53
C LEU A 511 -17.59 -7.68 -26.49
N GLU A 512 -18.56 -7.40 -27.38
CA GLU A 512 -18.51 -6.20 -28.25
C GLU A 512 -18.71 -4.94 -27.39
N ASP A 513 -18.20 -3.80 -27.86
CA ASP A 513 -18.40 -2.52 -27.18
C ASP A 513 -19.90 -2.15 -27.10
N SER A 514 -20.29 -1.54 -25.99
CA SER A 514 -21.62 -0.99 -25.78
C SER A 514 -21.68 0.50 -26.19
N ALA A 515 -22.82 0.95 -26.65
CA ALA A 515 -23.08 2.38 -26.89
C ALA A 515 -23.27 3.17 -25.57
N ASP A 516 -23.52 2.50 -24.46
CA ASP A 516 -23.72 3.14 -23.17
C ASP A 516 -22.38 3.60 -22.58
N THR A 517 -22.30 4.87 -22.22
CA THR A 517 -21.08 5.49 -21.64
C THR A 517 -21.12 5.58 -20.12
N ILE A 518 -22.28 5.32 -19.50
CA ILE A 518 -22.52 5.33 -18.06
C ILE A 518 -23.45 4.16 -17.70
N PRO A 519 -23.45 3.71 -16.44
CA PRO A 519 -24.35 2.64 -15.99
C PRO A 519 -25.82 2.96 -16.18
N GLN A 520 -26.58 2.00 -16.71
CA GLN A 520 -28.03 2.07 -16.90
C GLN A 520 -28.73 1.22 -15.83
N LEU A 521 -29.83 1.75 -15.29
CA LEU A 521 -30.73 0.97 -14.44
C LEU A 521 -31.58 0.05 -15.31
N ILE A 522 -31.17 -1.22 -15.43
CA ILE A 522 -31.81 -2.18 -16.36
C ILE A 522 -32.97 -2.95 -15.74
N GLU A 523 -33.08 -2.93 -14.40
CA GLU A 523 -34.16 -3.52 -13.65
C GLU A 523 -34.34 -2.78 -12.32
N HIS A 524 -35.62 -2.51 -12.00
CA HIS A 524 -36.01 -1.97 -10.71
C HIS A 524 -37.29 -2.66 -10.26
N ALA A 525 -37.15 -3.59 -9.29
CA ALA A 525 -38.24 -4.35 -8.71
C ALA A 525 -38.27 -4.11 -7.19
N PRO A 526 -39.34 -4.44 -6.48
CA PRO A 526 -39.36 -4.30 -5.03
C PRO A 526 -38.20 -5.04 -4.36
N GLY A 527 -37.31 -4.31 -3.70
CA GLY A 527 -36.13 -4.84 -3.01
C GLY A 527 -34.94 -5.20 -3.91
N LEU A 528 -34.97 -4.90 -5.22
CA LEU A 528 -33.88 -5.17 -6.15
C LEU A 528 -33.70 -4.06 -7.17
N SER A 529 -32.49 -3.55 -7.30
CA SER A 529 -32.08 -2.60 -8.35
C SER A 529 -30.82 -3.12 -9.03
N LEU A 530 -30.88 -3.25 -10.39
CA LEU A 530 -29.73 -3.70 -11.19
C LEU A 530 -29.23 -2.56 -12.08
N TRP A 531 -28.00 -2.11 -11.82
CA TRP A 531 -27.26 -1.17 -12.65
C TRP A 531 -26.27 -1.93 -13.52
N HIS A 532 -26.18 -1.60 -14.78
CA HIS A 532 -25.35 -2.29 -15.76
C HIS A 532 -24.60 -1.33 -16.66
N GLN A 533 -23.32 -1.62 -16.89
CA GLN A 533 -22.55 -1.09 -18.01
C GLN A 533 -21.60 -2.15 -18.54
N GLN A 534 -21.78 -2.53 -19.80
CA GLN A 534 -20.78 -3.28 -20.55
C GLN A 534 -19.70 -2.29 -21.00
N ASP A 535 -18.49 -2.46 -20.49
CA ASP A 535 -17.39 -1.53 -20.70
C ASP A 535 -16.13 -2.28 -21.15
N MET A 536 -15.74 -2.06 -22.39
CA MET A 536 -14.55 -2.67 -22.99
C MET A 536 -13.41 -1.66 -23.17
N SER A 537 -13.48 -0.47 -22.54
CA SER A 537 -12.42 0.55 -22.65
C SER A 537 -11.05 0.05 -22.19
N TYR A 538 -11.03 -0.93 -21.29
CA TYR A 538 -9.77 -1.55 -20.81
C TYR A 538 -9.41 -2.85 -21.55
N LYS A 539 -10.19 -3.28 -22.55
CA LYS A 539 -9.95 -4.46 -23.42
C LYS A 539 -9.67 -5.77 -22.66
N GLY A 540 -10.09 -5.87 -21.39
CA GLY A 540 -9.84 -7.01 -20.52
C GLY A 540 -11.06 -7.93 -20.36
N PRO A 541 -10.86 -9.24 -20.12
CA PRO A 541 -11.94 -10.20 -19.84
C PRO A 541 -12.49 -10.09 -18.42
N GLN A 542 -12.12 -9.05 -17.68
CA GLN A 542 -12.51 -8.81 -16.30
C GLN A 542 -13.90 -8.18 -16.21
N SER A 543 -14.58 -8.46 -15.10
CA SER A 543 -15.82 -7.79 -14.71
C SER A 543 -15.86 -7.54 -13.21
N SER A 544 -16.66 -6.57 -12.81
CA SER A 544 -16.94 -6.26 -11.40
C SER A 544 -18.43 -6.42 -11.13
N LEU A 545 -18.76 -7.11 -10.02
CA LEU A 545 -20.08 -7.19 -9.45
C LEU A 545 -20.07 -6.60 -8.05
N TYR A 546 -20.63 -5.41 -7.87
CA TYR A 546 -20.77 -4.76 -6.57
C TYR A 546 -22.21 -4.89 -6.11
N ILE A 547 -22.38 -5.41 -4.89
CA ILE A 547 -23.69 -5.78 -4.34
C ILE A 547 -23.76 -5.22 -2.92
N THR A 548 -24.85 -4.54 -2.58
CA THR A 548 -25.14 -4.16 -1.20
C THR A 548 -26.46 -4.77 -0.77
N LEU A 549 -26.45 -5.47 0.35
CA LEU A 549 -27.62 -5.97 1.07
C LEU A 549 -27.96 -4.95 2.15
N ARG A 550 -28.89 -4.05 1.87
CA ARG A 550 -29.28 -2.95 2.77
C ARG A 550 -30.36 -3.42 3.72
N THR A 551 -30.19 -3.16 5.02
CA THR A 551 -31.14 -3.48 6.07
C THR A 551 -31.16 -2.40 7.15
N PRO A 552 -32.31 -2.03 7.73
CA PRO A 552 -32.37 -1.11 8.85
C PRO A 552 -31.62 -1.60 10.10
N LEU A 553 -31.42 -2.91 10.24
CA LEU A 553 -30.72 -3.50 11.41
C LEU A 553 -29.32 -2.93 11.61
N SER A 554 -28.59 -2.63 10.53
CA SER A 554 -27.23 -2.08 10.61
C SER A 554 -27.13 -0.73 11.33
N GLN A 555 -28.28 -0.08 11.62
CA GLN A 555 -28.38 1.23 12.26
C GLN A 555 -29.12 1.21 13.60
N GLN A 556 -29.46 0.05 14.17
CA GLN A 556 -30.35 -0.07 15.33
C GLN A 556 -29.63 -0.24 16.68
N GLY A 557 -28.34 0.03 16.77
CA GLY A 557 -27.61 0.00 18.05
C GLY A 557 -26.25 -0.71 17.96
N ALA A 558 -25.43 -0.48 18.99
CA ALA A 558 -24.09 -1.06 19.08
C ALA A 558 -24.10 -2.59 18.99
N LYS A 559 -25.09 -3.25 19.58
CA LYS A 559 -25.23 -4.72 19.56
C LYS A 559 -25.39 -5.23 18.12
N GLN A 560 -26.27 -4.60 17.32
CA GLN A 560 -26.49 -5.02 15.93
C GLN A 560 -25.27 -4.76 15.05
N GLN A 561 -24.59 -3.64 15.26
CA GLN A 561 -23.34 -3.35 14.55
C GLN A 561 -22.28 -4.41 14.91
N MET A 562 -22.08 -4.70 16.19
CA MET A 562 -21.12 -5.71 16.65
C MET A 562 -21.46 -7.13 16.12
N LEU A 563 -22.75 -7.50 16.11
CA LEU A 563 -23.18 -8.80 15.56
C LEU A 563 -22.94 -8.88 14.04
N LEU A 564 -23.08 -7.76 13.32
CA LEU A 564 -22.73 -7.70 11.91
C LEU A 564 -21.22 -7.85 11.70
N ASP A 565 -20.40 -7.19 12.56
CA ASP A 565 -18.93 -7.33 12.54
C ASP A 565 -18.53 -8.80 12.76
N ALA A 566 -19.12 -9.47 13.75
CA ALA A 566 -18.86 -10.86 14.06
C ALA A 566 -19.28 -11.80 12.91
N TRP A 567 -20.46 -11.58 12.33
CA TRP A 567 -20.93 -12.38 11.20
C TRP A 567 -20.06 -12.26 9.96
N VAL A 568 -19.66 -11.04 9.60
CA VAL A 568 -18.74 -10.79 8.48
C VAL A 568 -17.40 -11.49 8.69
N LYS A 569 -16.88 -11.46 9.92
CA LYS A 569 -15.63 -12.16 10.25
C LYS A 569 -15.77 -13.67 10.09
N LEU A 570 -16.77 -14.26 10.67
CA LEU A 570 -17.07 -15.70 10.56
C LEU A 570 -17.20 -16.15 9.10
N LEU A 571 -17.92 -15.38 8.27
CA LEU A 571 -18.08 -15.66 6.85
C LEU A 571 -16.77 -15.58 6.07
N ASN A 572 -15.94 -14.59 6.36
CA ASN A 572 -14.63 -14.48 5.70
C ASN A 572 -13.70 -15.64 6.09
N ASP A 573 -13.75 -16.10 7.35
CA ASP A 573 -12.98 -17.25 7.81
C ASP A 573 -13.45 -18.56 7.15
N GLU A 574 -14.75 -18.76 7.00
CA GLU A 574 -15.32 -19.94 6.34
C GLU A 574 -15.01 -19.96 4.84
N LEU A 575 -15.14 -18.82 4.18
CA LEU A 575 -14.91 -18.71 2.74
C LEU A 575 -13.42 -18.74 2.34
N ASN A 576 -12.51 -18.60 3.28
CA ASN A 576 -11.08 -18.40 3.02
C ASN A 576 -10.48 -19.54 2.16
N SER A 577 -10.61 -20.80 2.60
CA SER A 577 -9.98 -21.94 1.90
C SER A 577 -10.56 -22.18 0.49
N PHE A 578 -11.84 -21.88 0.28
CA PHE A 578 -12.47 -21.97 -1.04
C PHE A 578 -12.08 -20.82 -1.97
N SER A 579 -12.02 -19.59 -1.45
CA SER A 579 -11.78 -18.39 -2.26
C SER A 579 -10.29 -18.15 -2.57
N TYR A 580 -9.38 -18.70 -1.80
CA TYR A 580 -7.95 -18.49 -2.00
C TYR A 580 -7.44 -18.93 -3.38
N PRO A 581 -7.78 -20.13 -3.91
CA PRO A 581 -7.44 -20.49 -5.28
C PRO A 581 -8.00 -19.52 -6.34
N ALA A 582 -9.20 -18.97 -6.10
CA ALA A 582 -9.78 -17.96 -6.99
C ALA A 582 -8.96 -16.66 -6.98
N GLN A 583 -8.50 -16.20 -5.80
CA GLN A 583 -7.64 -15.02 -5.68
C GLN A 583 -6.32 -15.21 -6.42
N LEU A 584 -5.67 -16.36 -6.29
CA LEU A 584 -4.46 -16.70 -7.04
C LEU A 584 -4.68 -16.63 -8.55
N ALA A 585 -5.84 -17.06 -9.03
CA ALA A 585 -6.22 -17.03 -10.45
C ALA A 585 -6.76 -15.67 -10.93
N GLY A 586 -6.58 -14.59 -10.16
CA GLY A 586 -7.00 -13.23 -10.53
C GLY A 586 -8.50 -12.97 -10.38
N GLN A 587 -9.20 -13.75 -9.58
CA GLN A 587 -10.60 -13.56 -9.21
C GLN A 587 -10.71 -13.37 -7.70
N GLY A 588 -11.40 -12.33 -7.25
CA GLY A 588 -11.50 -12.06 -5.83
C GLY A 588 -12.89 -11.66 -5.40
N TYR A 589 -13.11 -11.75 -4.09
CA TYR A 589 -14.26 -11.15 -3.45
C TYR A 589 -13.83 -10.30 -2.25
N SER A 590 -14.73 -9.44 -1.81
CA SER A 590 -14.60 -8.68 -0.57
C SER A 590 -15.97 -8.63 0.09
N LEU A 591 -16.07 -9.14 1.32
CA LEU A 591 -17.24 -9.09 2.16
C LEU A 591 -16.97 -8.18 3.34
N TYR A 592 -17.78 -7.13 3.52
CA TYR A 592 -17.51 -6.09 4.49
C TYR A 592 -18.80 -5.41 4.99
N ASN A 593 -18.68 -4.78 6.17
CA ASN A 593 -19.75 -3.96 6.70
C ASN A 593 -19.93 -2.69 5.90
N HIS A 594 -21.15 -2.43 5.46
CA HIS A 594 -21.56 -1.20 4.83
C HIS A 594 -22.43 -0.38 5.79
N MET A 595 -22.43 0.95 5.68
CA MET A 595 -23.24 1.82 6.56
C MET A 595 -24.75 1.52 6.52
N ARG A 596 -25.23 0.83 5.51
CA ARG A 596 -26.63 0.42 5.32
C ARG A 596 -26.82 -1.10 5.39
N GLY A 597 -25.80 -1.89 5.78
CA GLY A 597 -25.88 -3.35 5.86
C GLY A 597 -24.61 -4.06 5.47
N LEU A 598 -24.68 -5.00 4.52
CA LEU A 598 -23.59 -5.84 4.09
C LEU A 598 -23.20 -5.52 2.66
N GLY A 599 -21.91 -5.29 2.43
CA GLY A 599 -21.33 -5.09 1.09
C GLY A 599 -20.61 -6.35 0.59
N VAL A 600 -20.85 -6.72 -0.65
CA VAL A 600 -20.14 -7.80 -1.36
C VAL A 600 -19.62 -7.26 -2.67
N ARG A 601 -18.33 -7.46 -2.95
CA ARG A 601 -17.72 -7.13 -4.22
C ARG A 601 -17.06 -8.38 -4.78
N LEU A 602 -17.35 -8.70 -6.04
CA LEU A 602 -16.62 -9.70 -6.80
C LEU A 602 -15.95 -9.00 -7.95
N TYR A 603 -14.71 -9.37 -8.26
CA TYR A 603 -13.91 -8.72 -9.31
C TYR A 603 -12.93 -9.71 -9.93
N GLY A 604 -12.45 -9.38 -11.12
CA GLY A 604 -11.49 -10.19 -11.86
C GLY A 604 -12.10 -10.85 -13.10
N TYR A 605 -11.51 -11.95 -13.54
CA TYR A 605 -11.94 -12.64 -14.77
C TYR A 605 -13.41 -13.07 -14.70
N ARG A 606 -14.17 -12.77 -15.78
CA ARG A 606 -15.60 -13.12 -15.82
C ARG A 606 -15.82 -14.64 -15.79
N ASP A 607 -14.92 -15.43 -16.42
CA ASP A 607 -14.96 -16.89 -16.31
C ASP A 607 -14.80 -17.34 -14.86
N LYS A 608 -15.59 -18.31 -14.41
CA LYS A 608 -15.65 -18.79 -13.01
C LYS A 608 -16.24 -17.81 -11.96
N GLN A 609 -16.51 -16.53 -12.30
CA GLN A 609 -17.06 -15.57 -11.32
C GLN A 609 -18.41 -15.99 -10.78
N ASP A 610 -19.24 -16.66 -11.59
CA ASP A 610 -20.54 -17.20 -11.15
C ASP A 610 -20.37 -18.29 -10.08
N THR A 611 -19.35 -19.15 -10.20
CA THR A 611 -19.03 -20.18 -9.19
C THR A 611 -18.66 -19.56 -7.84
N LEU A 612 -17.84 -18.51 -7.88
CA LEU A 612 -17.47 -17.77 -6.67
C LEU A 612 -18.68 -17.07 -6.05
N LEU A 613 -19.52 -16.42 -6.87
CA LEU A 613 -20.75 -15.75 -6.44
C LEU A 613 -21.71 -16.73 -5.74
N GLU A 614 -21.97 -17.90 -6.36
CA GLU A 614 -22.86 -18.92 -5.80
C GLU A 614 -22.38 -19.37 -4.43
N LYS A 615 -21.10 -19.68 -4.26
CA LYS A 615 -20.53 -20.12 -2.98
C LYS A 615 -20.62 -19.02 -1.93
N VAL A 616 -20.22 -17.78 -2.27
CA VAL A 616 -20.25 -16.64 -1.34
C VAL A 616 -21.67 -16.39 -0.84
N PHE A 617 -22.67 -16.37 -1.73
CA PHE A 617 -24.04 -16.10 -1.31
C PHE A 617 -24.74 -17.28 -0.66
N ASP A 618 -24.34 -18.52 -0.96
CA ASP A 618 -24.80 -19.69 -0.24
C ASP A 618 -24.34 -19.65 1.22
N GLU A 619 -23.06 -19.33 1.47
CA GLU A 619 -22.54 -19.16 2.83
C GLU A 619 -23.20 -17.98 3.56
N ILE A 620 -23.32 -16.80 2.92
CA ILE A 620 -24.01 -15.66 3.53
C ILE A 620 -25.43 -16.06 4.00
N LYS A 621 -26.12 -16.92 3.24
CA LYS A 621 -27.50 -17.31 3.53
C LYS A 621 -27.65 -18.44 4.55
N HIS A 622 -26.73 -19.39 4.56
CA HIS A 622 -26.93 -20.66 5.26
C HIS A 622 -25.91 -20.98 6.34
N TYR A 623 -24.72 -20.29 6.32
CA TYR A 623 -23.68 -20.53 7.31
C TYR A 623 -24.15 -20.25 8.73
N GLN A 624 -23.91 -21.17 9.62
CA GLN A 624 -24.17 -21.07 11.05
C GLN A 624 -22.91 -21.47 11.82
N ALA A 625 -22.42 -20.57 12.65
CA ALA A 625 -21.29 -20.85 13.53
C ALA A 625 -21.72 -21.84 14.64
N ASP A 626 -20.78 -22.67 15.07
CA ASP A 626 -20.87 -23.39 16.33
C ASP A 626 -20.33 -22.55 17.50
N GLU A 627 -20.43 -23.06 18.73
CA GLU A 627 -19.99 -22.35 19.93
C GLU A 627 -18.47 -22.10 19.93
N GLU A 628 -17.66 -23.01 19.39
CA GLU A 628 -16.21 -22.89 19.34
C GLU A 628 -15.79 -21.74 18.42
N LYS A 629 -16.33 -21.69 17.21
CA LYS A 629 -16.09 -20.58 16.25
C LYS A 629 -16.58 -19.23 16.77
N TRP A 630 -17.74 -19.24 17.46
CA TRP A 630 -18.23 -18.02 18.11
C TRP A 630 -17.27 -17.49 19.17
N GLN A 631 -16.77 -18.37 20.05
CA GLN A 631 -15.83 -17.97 21.10
C GLN A 631 -14.49 -17.47 20.54
N GLN A 632 -13.94 -18.11 19.50
CA GLN A 632 -12.75 -17.64 18.79
C GLN A 632 -12.98 -16.22 18.22
N THR A 633 -14.05 -16.03 17.45
CA THR A 633 -14.40 -14.74 16.86
C THR A 633 -14.59 -13.66 17.93
N ARG A 634 -15.20 -14.00 19.05
CA ARG A 634 -15.39 -13.11 20.20
C ARG A 634 -14.05 -12.64 20.77
N GLN A 635 -13.09 -13.54 20.98
CA GLN A 635 -11.75 -13.20 21.48
C GLN A 635 -11.00 -12.30 20.50
N GLU A 636 -11.08 -12.59 19.21
CA GLU A 636 -10.41 -11.81 18.17
C GLU A 636 -10.99 -10.38 18.07
N LEU A 637 -12.33 -10.22 18.09
CA LEU A 637 -12.98 -8.92 18.10
C LEU A 637 -12.67 -8.15 19.39
N GLN A 638 -12.61 -8.83 20.53
CA GLN A 638 -12.21 -8.23 21.80
C GLN A 638 -10.80 -7.64 21.72
N ARG A 639 -9.83 -8.41 21.19
CA ARG A 639 -8.46 -7.91 20.94
C ARG A 639 -8.45 -6.74 19.97
N ALA A 640 -9.21 -6.83 18.87
CA ALA A 640 -9.29 -5.76 17.88
C ALA A 640 -9.81 -4.45 18.47
N TYR A 641 -10.89 -4.47 19.24
CA TYR A 641 -11.44 -3.29 19.89
C TYR A 641 -10.50 -2.73 20.97
N GLN A 642 -9.83 -3.59 21.76
CA GLN A 642 -8.85 -3.16 22.76
C GLN A 642 -7.59 -2.55 22.09
N ASN A 643 -7.05 -3.19 21.06
CA ASN A 643 -5.90 -2.70 20.32
C ASN A 643 -6.19 -1.35 19.62
N SER A 644 -7.44 -1.06 19.27
CA SER A 644 -7.80 0.23 18.69
C SER A 644 -7.46 1.41 19.63
N LEU A 645 -7.54 1.20 20.95
CA LEU A 645 -7.19 2.23 21.97
C LEU A 645 -5.69 2.52 22.03
N LEU A 646 -4.85 1.59 21.52
CA LEU A 646 -3.38 1.71 21.50
C LEU A 646 -2.88 2.40 20.22
N LYS A 647 -3.77 2.71 19.28
CA LYS A 647 -3.43 3.46 18.06
C LYS A 647 -2.92 4.86 18.40
N LYS A 648 -2.24 5.48 17.44
CA LYS A 648 -1.71 6.84 17.60
C LYS A 648 -2.83 7.83 17.92
N PRO A 649 -2.56 8.84 18.77
CA PRO A 649 -3.58 9.81 19.19
C PRO A 649 -4.30 10.50 18.03
N TYR A 650 -3.61 10.86 16.93
CA TYR A 650 -4.27 11.46 15.77
C TYR A 650 -5.22 10.47 15.06
N GLU A 651 -4.88 9.19 14.97
CA GLU A 651 -5.74 8.16 14.37
C GLU A 651 -7.00 7.95 15.22
N ARG A 652 -6.83 7.96 16.54
CA ARG A 652 -7.96 7.94 17.48
C ARG A 652 -8.85 9.17 17.32
N ALA A 653 -8.25 10.36 17.22
CA ALA A 653 -8.99 11.61 17.00
C ALA A 653 -9.76 11.60 15.68
N MET A 654 -9.20 11.04 14.61
CA MET A 654 -9.90 10.93 13.32
C MET A 654 -11.06 9.91 13.36
N ALA A 655 -10.92 8.80 14.08
CA ALA A 655 -12.02 7.86 14.33
C ALA A 655 -13.15 8.53 15.12
N GLU A 656 -12.82 9.27 16.20
CA GLU A 656 -13.77 10.06 16.98
C GLU A 656 -14.43 11.15 16.15
N LEU A 657 -13.72 11.80 15.21
CA LEU A 657 -14.32 12.77 14.28
C LEU A 657 -15.46 12.14 13.49
N SER A 658 -15.24 10.96 12.90
CA SER A 658 -16.27 10.24 12.15
C SER A 658 -17.48 9.89 13.03
N ARG A 659 -17.22 9.48 14.29
CA ARG A 659 -18.26 9.17 15.26
C ARG A 659 -19.09 10.42 15.65
N TYR A 660 -18.47 11.56 15.88
CA TYR A 660 -19.16 12.81 16.20
C TYR A 660 -20.01 13.32 15.04
N MET A 661 -19.51 13.09 13.80
CA MET A 661 -20.11 13.70 12.62
C MET A 661 -21.19 12.82 11.96
N LEU A 662 -21.19 11.51 12.18
CA LEU A 662 -22.12 10.56 11.54
C LEU A 662 -23.04 9.91 12.58
N SER A 663 -24.35 9.92 12.33
CA SER A 663 -25.35 9.29 13.21
C SER A 663 -26.23 8.28 12.43
N PRO A 664 -26.48 7.08 12.98
CA PRO A 664 -25.91 6.53 14.21
C PRO A 664 -24.45 6.07 14.04
N SER A 665 -23.67 6.13 15.11
CA SER A 665 -22.28 5.65 15.18
C SER A 665 -21.94 5.27 16.62
N TYR A 666 -21.13 4.24 16.82
CA TYR A 666 -20.82 3.67 18.13
C TYR A 666 -19.31 3.66 18.33
N ASP A 667 -18.83 3.89 19.56
CA ASP A 667 -17.42 3.80 19.88
C ASP A 667 -17.01 2.35 20.25
N GLU A 668 -15.72 2.11 20.32
CA GLU A 668 -15.17 0.78 20.58
C GLU A 668 -15.54 0.27 21.98
N SER A 669 -15.80 1.15 22.96
CA SER A 669 -16.24 0.73 24.30
C SER A 669 -17.69 0.25 24.28
N GLU A 670 -18.57 0.93 23.52
CA GLU A 670 -19.96 0.50 23.31
C GLU A 670 -20.02 -0.84 22.58
N LEU A 671 -19.16 -1.04 21.55
CA LEU A 671 -19.06 -2.30 20.81
C LEU A 671 -18.48 -3.43 21.68
N LEU A 672 -17.47 -3.14 22.50
CA LEU A 672 -16.89 -4.10 23.44
C LEU A 672 -17.88 -4.50 24.54
N ASP A 673 -18.63 -3.55 25.08
CA ASP A 673 -19.69 -3.84 26.06
C ASP A 673 -20.80 -4.71 25.46
N ALA A 674 -21.16 -4.45 24.21
CA ALA A 674 -22.14 -5.28 23.48
C ALA A 674 -21.58 -6.70 23.23
N LEU A 675 -20.32 -6.83 22.85
CA LEU A 675 -19.65 -8.11 22.62
C LEU A 675 -19.55 -8.95 23.89
N ASN A 676 -19.24 -8.32 25.02
CA ASN A 676 -19.12 -9.01 26.31
C ASN A 676 -20.46 -9.62 26.79
N GLN A 677 -21.59 -9.07 26.33
CA GLN A 677 -22.93 -9.53 26.72
C GLN A 677 -23.56 -10.45 25.67
N ALA A 678 -23.03 -10.49 24.44
CA ALA A 678 -23.60 -11.24 23.34
C ALA A 678 -23.33 -12.75 23.44
N THR A 679 -24.28 -13.53 22.96
CA THR A 679 -24.25 -15.00 22.88
C THR A 679 -24.36 -15.46 21.43
N LEU A 680 -24.07 -16.74 21.17
CA LEU A 680 -24.33 -17.36 19.87
C LEU A 680 -25.79 -17.25 19.47
N ASP A 681 -26.73 -17.43 20.44
CA ASP A 681 -28.19 -17.30 20.18
C ASP A 681 -28.53 -15.86 19.68
N ASP A 682 -27.87 -14.84 20.19
CA ASP A 682 -28.04 -13.46 19.68
C ASP A 682 -27.62 -13.32 18.23
N LEU A 683 -26.51 -13.95 17.83
CA LEU A 683 -26.07 -13.96 16.44
C LEU A 683 -27.06 -14.68 15.53
N VAL A 684 -27.55 -15.86 15.96
CA VAL A 684 -28.56 -16.63 15.20
C VAL A 684 -29.85 -15.82 15.04
N ALA A 685 -30.30 -15.16 16.10
CA ALA A 685 -31.47 -14.28 16.04
C ALA A 685 -31.24 -13.10 15.10
N PHE A 686 -30.08 -12.46 15.17
CA PHE A 686 -29.68 -11.36 14.26
C PHE A 686 -29.70 -11.80 12.79
N GLN A 687 -29.12 -12.97 12.48
CA GLN A 687 -29.14 -13.53 11.12
C GLN A 687 -30.56 -13.77 10.63
N ALA A 688 -31.43 -14.30 11.48
CA ALA A 688 -32.85 -14.52 11.13
C ALA A 688 -33.60 -13.20 10.87
N ASP A 689 -33.35 -12.18 11.67
CA ASP A 689 -33.94 -10.83 11.52
C ASP A 689 -33.42 -10.11 10.31
N PHE A 690 -32.14 -10.30 9.93
CA PHE A 690 -31.49 -9.69 8.77
C PHE A 690 -32.27 -9.97 7.47
N TRP A 691 -32.82 -11.17 7.34
CA TRP A 691 -33.54 -11.60 6.13
C TRP A 691 -34.99 -11.11 6.05
N GLN A 692 -35.53 -10.50 7.10
CA GLN A 692 -36.93 -10.05 7.09
C GLN A 692 -37.16 -8.82 6.24
N THR A 693 -36.16 -7.92 6.16
CA THR A 693 -36.25 -6.65 5.42
C THR A 693 -34.96 -6.34 4.69
N LEU A 694 -35.00 -6.29 3.36
CA LEU A 694 -33.84 -6.01 2.52
C LEU A 694 -34.18 -5.10 1.35
N ASP A 695 -33.16 -4.32 0.95
CA ASP A 695 -33.05 -3.69 -0.36
C ASP A 695 -31.69 -4.06 -0.96
N VAL A 696 -31.69 -4.71 -2.13
CA VAL A 696 -30.49 -5.21 -2.82
C VAL A 696 -30.18 -4.32 -4.00
N VAL A 697 -28.99 -3.72 -3.99
CA VAL A 697 -28.49 -2.92 -5.12
C VAL A 697 -27.28 -3.60 -5.72
N VAL A 698 -27.30 -3.78 -7.02
CA VAL A 698 -26.25 -4.47 -7.78
C VAL A 698 -25.75 -3.55 -8.90
N LEU A 699 -24.43 -3.48 -9.05
CA LEU A 699 -23.76 -2.94 -10.22
C LEU A 699 -22.97 -4.05 -10.92
N GLY A 700 -23.29 -4.32 -12.18
CA GLY A 700 -22.47 -5.14 -13.07
C GLY A 700 -21.75 -4.28 -14.07
N HIS A 701 -20.41 -4.33 -14.08
CA HIS A 701 -19.57 -3.46 -14.90
C HIS A 701 -18.40 -4.23 -15.54
N GLY A 702 -18.04 -3.86 -16.79
CA GLY A 702 -16.95 -4.46 -17.55
C GLY A 702 -17.40 -5.54 -18.52
N ASN A 703 -16.68 -6.66 -18.61
CA ASN A 703 -16.96 -7.75 -19.56
C ASN A 703 -18.15 -8.62 -19.11
N ILE A 704 -19.31 -8.00 -18.95
CA ILE A 704 -20.55 -8.65 -18.53
C ILE A 704 -21.71 -8.07 -19.34
N SER A 705 -22.54 -8.93 -19.95
CA SER A 705 -23.73 -8.50 -20.67
C SER A 705 -24.93 -8.23 -19.75
N ALA A 706 -25.87 -7.40 -20.20
CA ALA A 706 -27.12 -7.15 -19.46
C ALA A 706 -27.92 -8.43 -19.17
N ASN A 707 -27.90 -9.40 -20.09
CA ASN A 707 -28.57 -10.69 -19.87
C ASN A 707 -27.91 -11.52 -18.77
N GLN A 708 -26.58 -11.55 -18.71
CA GLN A 708 -25.84 -12.23 -17.63
C GLN A 708 -26.15 -11.59 -16.27
N LEU A 709 -26.13 -10.23 -16.20
CA LEU A 709 -26.49 -9.53 -14.97
C LEU A 709 -27.93 -9.77 -14.54
N LYS A 710 -28.89 -9.83 -15.47
CA LYS A 710 -30.28 -10.22 -15.15
C LYS A 710 -30.39 -11.65 -14.62
N GLN A 711 -29.60 -12.58 -15.15
CA GLN A 711 -29.53 -13.95 -14.60
C GLN A 711 -28.98 -13.93 -13.16
N THR A 712 -27.92 -13.15 -12.90
CA THR A 712 -27.40 -12.92 -11.54
C THR A 712 -28.48 -12.31 -10.63
N GLY A 713 -29.17 -11.27 -11.08
CA GLY A 713 -30.29 -10.66 -10.34
C GLY A 713 -31.39 -11.64 -9.99
N ASN A 714 -31.82 -12.50 -10.95
CA ASN A 714 -32.84 -13.53 -10.73
C ASN A 714 -32.39 -14.56 -9.68
N ARG A 715 -31.10 -14.95 -9.69
CA ARG A 715 -30.54 -15.85 -8.67
C ARG A 715 -30.58 -15.21 -7.28
N LEU A 716 -30.09 -13.97 -7.16
CA LEU A 716 -30.14 -13.21 -5.90
C LEU A 716 -31.56 -13.01 -5.40
N GLN A 717 -32.50 -12.67 -6.27
CA GLN A 717 -33.91 -12.54 -5.93
C GLN A 717 -34.50 -13.86 -5.39
N SER A 718 -34.20 -14.95 -6.05
CA SER A 718 -34.70 -16.29 -5.63
C SER A 718 -34.12 -16.74 -4.29
N LEU A 719 -32.82 -16.43 -4.05
CA LEU A 719 -32.11 -16.85 -2.84
C LEU A 719 -32.44 -15.95 -1.65
N LEU A 720 -32.51 -14.62 -1.87
CA LEU A 720 -32.52 -13.64 -0.77
C LEU A 720 -33.87 -12.99 -0.53
N LEU A 721 -34.72 -12.80 -1.56
CA LEU A 721 -35.90 -11.93 -1.50
C LEU A 721 -37.23 -12.65 -1.51
N LYS A 722 -37.28 -13.97 -1.51
CA LYS A 722 -38.53 -14.75 -1.67
C LYS A 722 -39.56 -14.44 -0.58
N ASP A 723 -39.12 -14.29 0.68
CA ASP A 723 -40.00 -14.08 1.85
C ASP A 723 -39.62 -12.76 2.58
N THR A 724 -38.94 -11.84 1.88
CA THR A 724 -38.36 -10.62 2.43
C THR A 724 -39.22 -9.41 2.05
N LYS A 725 -39.37 -8.45 2.96
CA LYS A 725 -40.05 -7.19 2.67
C LYS A 725 -39.02 -6.20 2.12
N SER A 726 -39.37 -5.55 1.02
CA SER A 726 -38.61 -4.40 0.52
C SER A 726 -38.72 -3.22 1.48
N VAL A 727 -37.59 -2.55 1.73
CA VAL A 727 -37.50 -1.38 2.61
C VAL A 727 -36.46 -0.43 2.06
N GLU A 728 -36.75 0.87 2.12
CA GLU A 728 -35.75 1.91 1.89
C GLU A 728 -34.92 2.09 3.15
N VAL A 729 -33.59 1.99 3.01
CA VAL A 729 -32.63 2.20 4.11
C VAL A 729 -31.87 3.50 3.87
N PRO A 730 -32.15 4.56 4.65
CA PRO A 730 -31.49 5.83 4.46
C PRO A 730 -29.99 5.76 4.77
N ARG A 731 -29.24 6.70 4.20
CA ARG A 731 -27.83 6.90 4.56
C ARG A 731 -27.75 7.47 5.99
N LYS A 732 -26.59 7.31 6.65
CA LYS A 732 -26.30 7.97 7.93
C LYS A 732 -26.45 9.49 7.77
N GLN A 733 -26.86 10.15 8.83
CA GLN A 733 -27.02 11.61 8.84
C GLN A 733 -25.73 12.27 9.31
N VAL A 734 -25.40 13.41 8.70
CA VAL A 734 -24.29 14.24 9.16
C VAL A 734 -24.78 15.18 10.24
N THR A 735 -24.13 15.14 11.41
CA THR A 735 -24.43 16.02 12.54
C THR A 735 -24.03 17.46 12.21
N ARG A 736 -24.94 18.42 12.40
CA ARG A 736 -24.58 19.83 12.31
C ARG A 736 -23.97 20.30 13.63
N LEU A 737 -22.72 20.76 13.58
CA LEU A 737 -22.02 21.30 14.74
C LEU A 737 -22.69 22.60 15.23
N ALA A 738 -22.61 22.86 16.53
CA ALA A 738 -22.99 24.17 17.08
C ALA A 738 -22.03 25.26 16.57
N LYS A 739 -22.48 26.52 16.58
CA LYS A 739 -21.63 27.67 16.33
C LYS A 739 -20.56 27.82 17.40
N GLY A 740 -19.37 28.25 16.99
CA GLY A 740 -18.20 28.39 17.85
C GLY A 740 -17.42 27.06 17.98
N LEU A 741 -16.53 27.00 18.98
CA LEU A 741 -15.63 25.88 19.18
C LEU A 741 -16.23 24.89 20.19
N THR A 742 -16.60 23.70 19.69
CA THR A 742 -16.86 22.52 20.53
C THR A 742 -15.56 21.79 20.81
N ARG A 743 -15.32 21.38 22.06
CA ARG A 743 -14.14 20.62 22.46
C ARG A 743 -14.52 19.22 22.92
N ALA A 744 -13.80 18.20 22.47
CA ALA A 744 -13.96 16.83 22.92
C ALA A 744 -12.59 16.19 23.16
N LYS A 745 -12.45 15.54 24.28
CA LYS A 745 -11.22 14.83 24.67
C LYS A 745 -11.23 13.44 24.04
N VAL A 746 -10.11 13.08 23.43
CA VAL A 746 -9.89 11.74 22.85
C VAL A 746 -9.33 10.80 23.90
N ASN A 747 -9.78 9.55 23.93
CA ASN A 747 -9.21 8.50 24.74
C ASN A 747 -8.09 7.80 23.96
N ALA A 748 -6.87 7.89 24.44
CA ALA A 748 -5.69 7.23 23.88
C ALA A 748 -4.69 6.89 24.99
N GLN A 749 -3.75 6.00 24.72
CA GLN A 749 -2.66 5.62 25.62
C GLN A 749 -1.31 5.90 24.97
N HIS A 750 -0.92 7.17 24.94
CA HIS A 750 0.28 7.62 24.25
C HIS A 750 0.95 8.79 24.99
N LYS A 751 2.25 8.99 24.78
CA LYS A 751 2.99 10.12 25.37
C LYS A 751 2.83 11.43 24.60
N ASP A 752 2.61 11.34 23.27
CA ASP A 752 2.46 12.53 22.41
C ASP A 752 1.09 13.16 22.60
N ALA A 753 1.03 14.47 22.50
CA ALA A 753 -0.22 15.19 22.33
C ALA A 753 -0.71 15.13 20.87
N ALA A 754 -2.01 15.24 20.66
CA ALA A 754 -2.60 15.35 19.32
C ALA A 754 -3.76 16.32 19.29
N MET A 755 -3.94 16.97 18.15
CA MET A 755 -5.01 17.90 17.87
C MET A 755 -5.58 17.59 16.47
N VAL A 756 -6.90 17.47 16.38
CA VAL A 756 -7.67 17.54 15.14
C VAL A 756 -8.67 18.67 15.27
N LEU A 757 -8.41 19.77 14.56
CA LEU A 757 -9.38 20.87 14.43
C LEU A 757 -10.17 20.64 13.14
N TYR A 758 -11.43 20.28 13.27
CA TYR A 758 -12.37 20.14 12.17
C TYR A 758 -13.26 21.38 12.05
N ILE A 759 -13.36 21.94 10.87
CA ILE A 759 -14.18 23.10 10.53
C ILE A 759 -15.22 22.65 9.51
N GLN A 760 -16.48 22.57 9.94
CA GLN A 760 -17.60 22.17 9.10
C GLN A 760 -18.05 23.34 8.21
N GLY A 761 -18.15 23.09 6.90
CA GLY A 761 -18.72 24.06 5.94
C GLY A 761 -20.22 24.24 6.09
N GLU A 762 -20.82 25.13 5.29
CA GLU A 762 -22.24 25.45 5.42
C GLU A 762 -23.18 24.41 4.81
N GLY A 763 -22.72 23.67 3.78
CA GLY A 763 -23.63 22.80 3.07
C GLY A 763 -22.95 21.76 2.17
N GLU A 764 -23.77 21.15 1.34
CA GLU A 764 -23.43 20.01 0.46
C GLU A 764 -23.41 20.44 -1.02
N THR A 765 -23.69 21.74 -1.32
CA THR A 765 -23.77 22.20 -2.71
C THR A 765 -22.45 22.05 -3.44
N LEU A 766 -22.52 21.87 -4.76
CA LEU A 766 -21.32 21.75 -5.60
C LEU A 766 -20.40 22.96 -5.47
N ALA A 767 -20.97 24.17 -5.38
CA ALA A 767 -20.20 25.40 -5.17
C ALA A 767 -19.46 25.42 -3.82
N GLU A 768 -20.08 24.94 -2.73
CA GLU A 768 -19.41 24.81 -1.43
C GLU A 768 -18.31 23.75 -1.46
N ARG A 769 -18.54 22.63 -2.15
CA ARG A 769 -17.54 21.56 -2.34
C ARG A 769 -16.34 22.06 -3.16
N ALA A 770 -16.57 22.86 -4.19
CA ALA A 770 -15.52 23.51 -4.99
C ALA A 770 -14.64 24.44 -4.13
N LYS A 771 -15.26 25.32 -3.30
CA LYS A 771 -14.54 26.24 -2.40
C LYS A 771 -13.72 25.48 -1.35
N ALA A 772 -14.32 24.50 -0.69
CA ALA A 772 -13.61 23.70 0.33
C ALA A 772 -12.47 22.89 -0.27
N GLY A 773 -12.67 22.29 -1.48
CA GLY A 773 -11.64 21.56 -2.22
C GLY A 773 -10.45 22.44 -2.58
N LEU A 774 -10.71 23.65 -3.13
CA LEU A 774 -9.65 24.58 -3.53
C LEU A 774 -8.87 25.11 -2.31
N LEU A 775 -9.58 25.48 -1.24
CA LEU A 775 -8.93 25.88 0.01
C LEU A 775 -8.05 24.78 0.60
N GLY A 776 -8.55 23.55 0.65
CA GLY A 776 -7.77 22.43 1.19
C GLY A 776 -6.50 22.18 0.42
N GLN A 777 -6.54 22.28 -0.93
CA GLN A 777 -5.35 22.19 -1.76
C GLN A 777 -4.35 23.31 -1.48
N MET A 778 -4.84 24.55 -1.33
CA MET A 778 -3.98 25.71 -1.09
C MET A 778 -3.38 25.72 0.33
N LEU A 779 -4.07 25.17 1.32
CA LEU A 779 -3.63 25.10 2.72
C LEU A 779 -2.58 24.01 2.96
N HIS A 780 -2.57 22.94 2.19
CA HIS A 780 -1.79 21.72 2.48
C HIS A 780 -0.30 21.99 2.66
N ALA A 781 0.38 22.46 1.62
CA ALA A 781 1.82 22.67 1.66
C ALA A 781 2.26 23.81 2.61
N PRO A 782 1.58 24.99 2.66
CA PRO A 782 1.93 26.04 3.61
C PRO A 782 1.77 25.62 5.07
N TYR A 783 0.69 24.87 5.41
CA TYR A 783 0.50 24.39 6.78
C TYR A 783 1.56 23.39 7.21
N TYR A 784 1.89 22.46 6.32
CA TYR A 784 2.96 21.49 6.52
C TYR A 784 4.31 22.19 6.77
N THR A 785 4.68 23.14 5.90
CA THR A 785 5.92 23.91 6.04
C THR A 785 5.96 24.67 7.37
N TYR A 786 4.89 25.40 7.70
CA TYR A 786 4.81 26.17 8.94
C TYR A 786 4.93 25.31 10.18
N MET A 787 4.11 24.26 10.31
CA MET A 787 4.04 23.46 11.55
C MET A 787 5.19 22.46 11.68
N ARG A 788 5.59 21.81 10.58
CA ARG A 788 6.63 20.78 10.58
C ARG A 788 8.03 21.34 10.39
N THR A 789 8.24 22.13 9.33
CA THR A 789 9.59 22.55 8.94
C THR A 789 10.08 23.76 9.74
N GLU A 790 9.22 24.78 9.93
CA GLU A 790 9.61 26.00 10.65
C GLU A 790 9.49 25.86 12.17
N ARG A 791 8.35 25.30 12.64
CA ARG A 791 8.05 25.19 14.08
C ARG A 791 8.48 23.88 14.70
N GLN A 792 8.69 22.83 13.89
CA GLN A 792 9.16 21.51 14.34
C GLN A 792 8.25 20.88 15.41
N TYR A 793 6.92 21.06 15.29
CA TYR A 793 5.98 20.56 16.30
C TYR A 793 5.74 19.05 16.20
N GLY A 794 6.02 18.40 15.09
CA GLY A 794 5.89 16.96 14.94
C GLY A 794 6.01 16.46 13.50
N TYR A 795 6.02 15.13 13.37
CA TYR A 795 6.07 14.46 12.06
C TYR A 795 4.70 14.39 11.39
N VAL A 796 3.63 14.19 12.17
CA VAL A 796 2.25 14.11 11.65
C VAL A 796 1.66 15.52 11.60
N VAL A 797 1.59 16.10 10.41
CA VAL A 797 1.02 17.44 10.17
C VAL A 797 0.27 17.44 8.84
N PHE A 798 -1.02 17.75 8.86
CA PHE A 798 -1.86 17.82 7.66
C PHE A 798 -2.87 18.95 7.75
N ALA A 799 -3.14 19.64 6.63
CA ALA A 799 -4.35 20.41 6.39
C ALA A 799 -5.01 19.85 5.12
N THR A 800 -6.25 19.43 5.20
CA THR A 800 -6.91 18.71 4.11
C THR A 800 -8.41 18.96 4.04
N PRO A 801 -9.05 18.95 2.85
CA PRO A 801 -10.49 18.81 2.77
C PRO A 801 -10.92 17.49 3.42
N TYR A 802 -11.89 17.54 4.30
CA TYR A 802 -12.41 16.34 4.98
C TYR A 802 -13.95 16.37 5.00
N PRO A 803 -14.59 16.06 3.86
CA PRO A 803 -16.04 16.02 3.80
C PRO A 803 -16.60 14.82 4.58
N MET A 804 -17.72 15.03 5.25
CA MET A 804 -18.54 13.96 5.83
C MET A 804 -19.74 13.71 4.91
N LEU A 805 -19.70 12.57 4.19
CA LEU A 805 -20.55 12.35 3.04
C LEU A 805 -20.41 13.52 2.04
N GLU A 806 -21.48 14.26 1.75
CA GLU A 806 -21.45 15.43 0.86
C GLU A 806 -21.24 16.76 1.63
N GLN A 807 -21.42 16.78 2.96
CA GLN A 807 -21.20 17.95 3.79
C GLN A 807 -19.72 18.35 3.80
N THR A 808 -19.42 19.56 3.38
CA THR A 808 -18.05 20.07 3.31
C THR A 808 -17.40 20.23 4.68
N GLY A 809 -16.07 20.08 4.73
CA GLY A 809 -15.27 20.30 5.92
C GLY A 809 -13.77 20.40 5.60
N LEU A 810 -13.04 21.03 6.51
CA LEU A 810 -11.59 21.14 6.52
C LEU A 810 -11.07 20.56 7.84
N ALA A 811 -10.00 19.78 7.78
CA ALA A 811 -9.33 19.25 8.97
C ALA A 811 -7.88 19.72 9.04
N PHE A 812 -7.47 20.22 10.21
CA PHE A 812 -6.09 20.50 10.57
C PHE A 812 -5.66 19.47 11.62
N ILE A 813 -4.63 18.71 11.34
CA ILE A 813 -4.22 17.56 12.11
C ILE A 813 -2.75 17.72 12.50
N VAL A 814 -2.45 17.61 13.80
CA VAL A 814 -1.07 17.62 14.31
C VAL A 814 -0.94 16.63 15.46
N GLN A 815 0.14 15.84 15.45
CA GLN A 815 0.60 15.07 16.61
C GLN A 815 2.00 15.52 16.97
N SER A 816 2.26 15.77 18.27
CA SER A 816 3.51 16.33 18.76
C SER A 816 3.97 15.62 20.04
N ASP A 817 5.26 15.32 20.08
CA ASP A 817 5.96 14.88 21.28
C ASP A 817 6.57 16.06 22.09
N LYS A 818 6.41 17.31 21.62
CA LYS A 818 7.08 18.50 22.15
C LYS A 818 6.17 19.47 22.89
N THR A 819 4.85 19.44 22.59
CA THR A 819 3.95 20.49 23.10
C THR A 819 2.51 20.00 23.29
N SER A 820 1.70 20.76 24.04
CA SER A 820 0.30 20.43 24.34
C SER A 820 -0.65 20.70 23.15
N SER A 821 -1.80 20.07 23.18
CA SER A 821 -2.87 20.25 22.18
C SER A 821 -3.38 21.70 22.13
N ASP A 822 -3.44 22.41 23.26
CA ASP A 822 -3.83 23.82 23.33
C ASP A 822 -2.80 24.75 22.65
N HIS A 823 -1.52 24.45 22.78
CA HIS A 823 -0.48 25.20 22.06
C HIS A 823 -0.54 24.95 20.56
N LEU A 824 -0.76 23.69 20.14
CA LEU A 824 -0.94 23.33 18.74
C LEU A 824 -2.15 24.05 18.11
N LEU A 825 -3.26 24.16 18.87
CA LEU A 825 -4.42 24.93 18.43
C LEU A 825 -4.05 26.40 18.21
N SER A 826 -3.38 27.02 19.19
CA SER A 826 -2.99 28.43 19.12
C SER A 826 -2.08 28.70 17.93
N GLU A 827 -1.15 27.82 17.62
CA GLU A 827 -0.26 27.94 16.44
C GLU A 827 -1.02 27.70 15.13
N THR A 828 -1.97 26.76 15.11
CA THR A 828 -2.85 26.58 13.94
C THR A 828 -3.70 27.81 13.67
N GLU A 829 -4.23 28.47 14.71
CA GLU A 829 -4.99 29.74 14.57
C GLU A 829 -4.10 30.88 14.08
N ARG A 830 -2.84 30.96 14.51
CA ARG A 830 -1.84 31.94 13.97
C ARG A 830 -1.54 31.67 12.51
N PHE A 831 -1.34 30.41 12.16
CA PHE A 831 -1.17 30.03 10.76
C PHE A 831 -2.38 30.45 9.92
N MET A 832 -3.58 30.19 10.37
CA MET A 832 -4.82 30.56 9.66
C MET A 832 -4.88 32.07 9.41
N GLN A 833 -4.48 32.92 10.38
CA GLN A 833 -4.39 34.36 10.23
C GLN A 833 -3.31 34.77 9.20
N SER A 834 -2.16 34.11 9.23
CA SER A 834 -1.08 34.33 8.27
C SER A 834 -1.49 33.93 6.84
N PHE A 835 -2.18 32.82 6.69
CA PHE A 835 -2.67 32.33 5.41
C PHE A 835 -3.71 33.25 4.78
N GLU A 836 -4.57 33.88 5.57
CA GLU A 836 -5.51 34.91 5.09
C GLU A 836 -4.79 36.02 4.31
N LEU A 837 -3.68 36.52 4.87
CA LEU A 837 -2.85 37.53 4.19
C LEU A 837 -2.17 36.99 2.93
N GLN A 838 -1.76 35.72 2.93
CA GLN A 838 -1.19 35.06 1.75
C GLN A 838 -2.24 34.95 0.64
N LEU A 839 -3.46 34.53 0.97
CA LEU A 839 -4.57 34.42 0.04
C LEU A 839 -4.93 35.78 -0.58
N LEU A 840 -5.01 36.85 0.23
CA LEU A 840 -5.27 38.21 -0.24
C LEU A 840 -4.19 38.72 -1.21
N ASN A 841 -2.91 38.46 -0.91
CA ASN A 841 -1.77 38.93 -1.69
C ASN A 841 -1.40 38.00 -2.86
N MET A 842 -2.06 36.87 -3.00
CA MET A 842 -1.79 35.92 -4.09
C MET A 842 -2.11 36.58 -5.44
N ASN A 843 -1.18 36.45 -6.39
CA ASN A 843 -1.41 36.94 -7.74
C ASN A 843 -2.37 36.02 -8.52
N ASP A 844 -2.94 36.54 -9.61
CA ASP A 844 -3.96 35.81 -10.39
C ASP A 844 -3.37 34.58 -11.10
N GLU A 845 -2.09 34.59 -11.42
CA GLU A 845 -1.40 33.44 -12.05
C GLU A 845 -1.32 32.25 -11.08
N ALA A 846 -0.89 32.50 -9.84
CA ALA A 846 -0.82 31.45 -8.81
C ALA A 846 -2.23 30.95 -8.44
N PHE A 847 -3.23 31.82 -8.33
CA PHE A 847 -4.60 31.43 -8.07
C PHE A 847 -5.15 30.54 -9.19
N THR A 848 -4.89 30.92 -10.45
CA THR A 848 -5.30 30.13 -11.62
C THR A 848 -4.61 28.77 -11.65
N ALA A 849 -3.32 28.71 -11.30
CA ALA A 849 -2.58 27.44 -11.23
C ALA A 849 -3.23 26.48 -10.21
N HIS A 850 -3.61 26.95 -9.02
CA HIS A 850 -4.30 26.15 -8.02
C HIS A 850 -5.68 25.66 -8.52
N LYS A 851 -6.43 26.50 -9.23
CA LYS A 851 -7.71 26.09 -9.85
C LYS A 851 -7.50 24.96 -10.88
N GLN A 852 -6.58 25.15 -11.81
CA GLN A 852 -6.29 24.16 -12.83
C GLN A 852 -5.78 22.84 -12.23
N GLY A 853 -4.89 22.91 -11.25
CA GLY A 853 -4.41 21.71 -10.54
C GLY A 853 -5.54 20.93 -9.86
N LEU A 854 -6.54 21.61 -9.25
CA LEU A 854 -7.70 20.95 -8.67
C LEU A 854 -8.62 20.35 -9.74
N ILE A 855 -8.90 21.08 -10.82
CA ILE A 855 -9.74 20.62 -11.94
C ILE A 855 -9.15 19.35 -12.53
N GLN A 856 -7.86 19.33 -12.82
CA GLN A 856 -7.19 18.15 -13.36
C GLN A 856 -7.30 16.94 -12.43
N ARG A 857 -7.07 17.13 -11.12
CA ARG A 857 -7.23 16.06 -10.14
C ARG A 857 -8.67 15.54 -10.04
N LEU A 858 -9.68 16.41 -10.14
CA LEU A 858 -11.09 16.03 -10.13
C LEU A 858 -11.49 15.24 -11.38
N LEU A 859 -10.89 15.57 -12.53
CA LEU A 859 -11.19 15.00 -13.85
C LEU A 859 -10.20 13.93 -14.29
N GLU A 860 -9.31 13.49 -13.38
CA GLU A 860 -8.39 12.41 -13.65
C GLU A 860 -9.13 11.14 -14.07
N LYS A 861 -8.72 10.55 -15.19
CA LYS A 861 -9.37 9.36 -15.72
C LYS A 861 -9.00 8.11 -14.90
N PRO A 862 -9.98 7.26 -14.58
CA PRO A 862 -9.69 5.96 -13.97
C PRO A 862 -8.71 5.15 -14.84
N LYS A 863 -7.69 4.57 -14.22
CA LYS A 863 -6.62 3.85 -14.94
C LYS A 863 -7.00 2.38 -15.23
N ASN A 864 -7.98 1.86 -14.51
CA ASN A 864 -8.42 0.46 -14.62
C ASN A 864 -9.92 0.32 -14.34
N LEU A 865 -10.45 -0.86 -14.66
CA LEU A 865 -11.86 -1.18 -14.49
C LEU A 865 -12.34 -1.00 -13.04
N ARG A 866 -11.51 -1.40 -12.07
CA ARG A 866 -11.88 -1.33 -10.66
C ARG A 866 -12.01 0.12 -10.16
N GLU A 867 -11.11 1.01 -10.56
CA GLU A 867 -11.21 2.45 -10.24
C GLU A 867 -12.51 3.03 -10.80
N LYS A 868 -12.80 2.77 -12.09
CA LYS A 868 -14.02 3.23 -12.75
C LYS A 868 -15.28 2.64 -12.10
N THR A 869 -15.24 1.36 -11.71
CA THR A 869 -16.35 0.73 -10.97
C THR A 869 -16.57 1.41 -9.62
N ASN A 870 -15.49 1.77 -8.90
CA ASN A 870 -15.59 2.48 -7.61
C ASN A 870 -16.21 3.88 -7.78
N ASP A 871 -15.89 4.59 -8.88
CA ASP A 871 -16.47 5.88 -9.17
C ASP A 871 -17.97 5.77 -9.42
N TYR A 872 -18.39 4.83 -10.25
CA TYR A 872 -19.81 4.57 -10.51
C TYR A 872 -20.57 4.12 -9.25
N TRP A 873 -19.92 3.26 -8.44
CA TRP A 873 -20.55 2.79 -7.20
C TRP A 873 -20.79 3.93 -6.22
N ARG A 874 -19.86 4.88 -6.11
CA ARG A 874 -20.03 6.09 -5.29
C ARG A 874 -21.19 6.96 -5.76
N GLU A 875 -21.37 7.10 -7.07
CA GLU A 875 -22.50 7.84 -7.63
C GLU A 875 -23.84 7.14 -7.38
N ILE A 876 -23.89 5.81 -7.54
CA ILE A 876 -25.08 4.99 -7.19
C ILE A 876 -25.42 5.11 -5.71
N ASP A 877 -24.42 5.08 -4.81
CA ASP A 877 -24.62 5.21 -3.37
C ASP A 877 -25.08 6.63 -2.96
N ARG A 878 -24.71 7.64 -3.75
CA ARG A 878 -25.19 9.03 -3.66
C ARG A 878 -26.55 9.26 -4.30
N GLU A 879 -27.09 8.26 -4.99
CA GLU A 879 -28.32 8.37 -5.77
C GLU A 879 -28.22 9.39 -6.94
N ASN A 880 -27.00 9.62 -7.45
CA ASN A 880 -26.74 10.45 -8.62
C ASN A 880 -26.70 9.60 -9.91
N SER A 881 -27.83 9.51 -10.59
CA SER A 881 -27.95 8.77 -11.86
C SER A 881 -27.31 9.46 -13.06
N GLN A 882 -26.78 10.68 -12.91
CA GLN A 882 -26.05 11.39 -13.97
C GLN A 882 -24.56 11.03 -14.01
N PHE A 883 -24.01 10.45 -12.95
CA PHE A 883 -22.60 10.05 -12.84
C PHE A 883 -21.61 11.19 -13.13
N ASN A 884 -21.94 12.43 -12.77
CA ASN A 884 -21.20 13.63 -13.19
C ASN A 884 -20.75 14.53 -12.02
N THR A 885 -20.70 14.02 -10.79
CA THR A 885 -20.38 14.84 -9.61
C THR A 885 -19.01 15.51 -9.76
N ALA A 886 -17.98 14.78 -10.19
CA ALA A 886 -16.62 15.32 -10.34
C ALA A 886 -16.57 16.46 -11.38
N GLN A 887 -17.20 16.27 -12.55
CA GLN A 887 -17.30 17.30 -13.59
C GLN A 887 -18.05 18.52 -13.08
N SER A 888 -19.16 18.33 -12.40
CA SER A 888 -19.96 19.44 -11.86
C SER A 888 -19.21 20.26 -10.81
N ILE A 889 -18.37 19.61 -9.99
CA ILE A 889 -17.50 20.34 -9.05
C ILE A 889 -16.41 21.10 -9.80
N ALA A 890 -15.79 20.48 -10.83
CA ALA A 890 -14.76 21.12 -11.64
C ALA A 890 -15.33 22.38 -12.35
N ASP A 891 -16.54 22.29 -12.88
CA ASP A 891 -17.25 23.43 -13.49
C ASP A 891 -17.50 24.57 -12.49
N GLU A 892 -17.75 24.28 -11.22
CA GLU A 892 -17.86 25.29 -10.16
C GLU A 892 -16.48 25.85 -9.78
N VAL A 893 -15.42 25.03 -9.71
CA VAL A 893 -14.04 25.52 -9.49
C VAL A 893 -13.62 26.52 -10.54
N GLU A 894 -13.96 26.26 -11.82
CA GLU A 894 -13.60 27.15 -12.94
C GLU A 894 -14.23 28.55 -12.80
N LYS A 895 -15.40 28.64 -12.20
CA LYS A 895 -16.12 29.92 -11.98
C LYS A 895 -15.58 30.73 -10.79
N LEU A 896 -14.88 30.08 -9.84
CA LEU A 896 -14.45 30.72 -8.59
C LEU A 896 -13.50 31.88 -8.84
N THR A 897 -13.74 32.98 -8.14
CA THR A 897 -12.83 34.11 -8.03
C THR A 897 -12.08 34.08 -6.71
N LYS A 898 -10.95 34.77 -6.64
CA LYS A 898 -10.15 34.87 -5.41
C LYS A 898 -10.94 35.58 -4.29
N GLU A 899 -11.71 36.60 -4.64
CA GLU A 899 -12.56 37.37 -3.73
C GLU A 899 -13.66 36.49 -3.09
N GLU A 900 -14.31 35.64 -3.89
CA GLU A 900 -15.32 34.69 -3.39
C GLU A 900 -14.70 33.64 -2.47
N LEU A 901 -13.48 33.14 -2.80
CA LEU A 901 -12.79 32.19 -1.95
C LEU A 901 -12.31 32.84 -0.66
N HIS A 902 -11.80 34.09 -0.72
CA HIS A 902 -11.41 34.84 0.47
C HIS A 902 -12.61 35.10 1.37
N ALA A 903 -13.73 35.56 0.82
CA ALA A 903 -14.97 35.77 1.60
C ALA A 903 -15.49 34.48 2.25
N TYR A 904 -15.34 33.34 1.56
CA TYR A 904 -15.67 32.04 2.13
C TYR A 904 -14.70 31.68 3.28
N TYR A 905 -13.40 31.91 3.12
CA TYR A 905 -12.38 31.69 4.15
C TYR A 905 -12.64 32.53 5.40
N GLU A 906 -12.85 33.83 5.21
CA GLU A 906 -13.16 34.76 6.32
C GLU A 906 -14.44 34.33 7.08
N LYS A 907 -15.51 34.00 6.36
CA LYS A 907 -16.82 33.69 6.95
C LYS A 907 -16.87 32.29 7.61
N HIS A 908 -16.25 31.25 6.98
CA HIS A 908 -16.44 29.88 7.40
C HIS A 908 -15.24 29.29 8.12
N VAL A 909 -14.04 29.84 7.90
CA VAL A 909 -12.82 29.34 8.55
C VAL A 909 -12.38 30.27 9.68
N MET A 910 -12.34 31.58 9.43
CA MET A 910 -11.81 32.56 10.41
C MET A 910 -12.84 33.07 11.42
N ALA A 911 -14.13 33.14 11.05
CA ALA A 911 -15.15 33.72 11.92
C ALA A 911 -15.21 33.01 13.28
N PRO A 912 -15.32 33.76 14.41
CA PRO A 912 -15.40 33.17 15.76
C PRO A 912 -16.63 32.27 15.98
N ASP A 913 -17.67 32.46 15.21
CA ASP A 913 -18.90 31.67 15.24
C ASP A 913 -18.97 30.58 14.16
N SER A 914 -17.86 30.32 13.48
CA SER A 914 -17.76 29.17 12.56
C SER A 914 -17.94 27.83 13.31
N HIS A 915 -18.42 26.80 12.62
CA HIS A 915 -18.75 25.49 13.19
C HIS A 915 -17.48 24.65 13.35
N ARG A 916 -16.89 24.63 14.54
CA ARG A 916 -15.59 24.00 14.83
C ARG A 916 -15.71 22.89 15.85
N LEU A 917 -15.05 21.79 15.61
CA LEU A 917 -14.84 20.70 16.56
C LEU A 917 -13.34 20.50 16.77
N LEU A 918 -12.89 20.64 18.02
CA LEU A 918 -11.54 20.30 18.44
C LEU A 918 -11.57 18.95 19.13
N LEU A 919 -10.97 17.98 18.51
CA LEU A 919 -10.65 16.69 19.13
C LEU A 919 -9.20 16.74 19.60
N HIS A 920 -8.97 16.52 20.89
CA HIS A 920 -7.67 16.75 21.47
C HIS A 920 -7.28 15.67 22.50
N TYR A 921 -5.98 15.44 22.55
CA TYR A 921 -5.35 14.55 23.50
C TYR A 921 -4.04 15.19 23.97
N ASP A 922 -3.84 15.25 25.28
CA ASP A 922 -2.56 15.63 25.87
C ASP A 922 -1.91 14.37 26.45
N GLY A 923 -0.68 14.12 26.10
CA GLY A 923 0.06 12.91 26.48
C GLY A 923 0.05 12.61 27.98
N GLN A 924 0.15 11.33 28.37
CA GLN A 924 0.21 10.87 29.75
C GLN A 924 1.64 10.77 30.26
#